data_22e8763c44c919b7c2e7098f43c239fa
#
_entry.id   22e8763c44c919b7c2e7098f43c239fa
#
_cell.length_a   1.000
_cell.length_b   1.000
_cell.length_c   1.000
_cell.angle_alpha   90.00
_cell.angle_beta   90.00
_cell.angle_gamma   90.00
#
_symmetry.space_group_name_H-M   'P 1'
#
loop_
_entity.id
_entity.type
_entity.pdbx_description
1 polymer ?
#
loop_
_entity_poly.entity_id
_entity_poly.type
_entity_poly.pdbx_seq_one_letter_code
_entity_poly.pdbx_strand_id
1 'polypeptide(L)'
;MTEITAPKSAVTAEQFADEIREQLKYTQGVTVEQAKPADVYVAASAAVRRHLVDSWMKTQSDMVNGNTKAVGYLSAEFLMGKQLENALLNAGLTDQFNKAVKDLGFSAQEIIDAEYEPGLGNGGLGRLAACFIDSLASLGVPAFGYGIQYKYGIFKQEFDENGKQIETPDYWLANEEPWGHIDYNRDQKVSFGGEVVEENGKKVWKPAWSVRAVPVDYMVPGYASGRVNTLRLWTAKSYDEFDLLTFNKSEYLDAVKPQVEAENISKILYPEDSTPQGKALRLEQQYFFVSASIHDAIRVFYPGQDKPDLTTFADKITFQLNDTHPVIGIPELMRVLMDEYGYDWDTAWKITNKTFNYTCHTLLPEALEVWPSKLIGELLPRHLEIIERINDQFEAELKAKGVDEATIKDMAIYTGDSVRMAFLASYGGSHVNGVAELHSQLLKAVPLKNFSDVYPDRFTNVTNGVTPRRFIKLANPRLSDVITEGLGTDKWLSDLELLQGLVPLAEDAEFVKKFAAVKQANKVDFSNFAKRKYGFDIDPNTMINTMVKRLHEYKRQALKILSVIADYADIKSGKVSADDVMPRTIVFGAKAAPGYYLAKQTIQLINNVARVINNDPDVKGKLNVYFPWNYNIELAMNLIPATDLDEQISQAGKEASGTGNMKFALNGALTVGTLDGANVEIRERVGAENFFLFGMTEPEVSELYAKGYDTKGLSREYYEKDPQLKAAIDMVADGTFSDGDKDTYKDLVNDWLNKDYFMTLADFRAYMDIQAQIEETYRDPMKWSRMAVLNVANSGYFSSDRSIEDYLERIWHTGPLK
;
A
#
# COMPACT_ATOMS: atom_id res chain seq x y z
N MET A 1 18.80 -17.91 -19.17
CA MET A 1 17.94 -17.88 -17.97
C MET A 1 18.13 -19.20 -17.24
N THR A 2 18.53 -19.15 -15.98
CA THR A 2 18.61 -20.33 -15.13
C THR A 2 17.20 -20.89 -14.98
N GLU A 3 16.99 -22.19 -15.12
CA GLU A 3 15.68 -22.79 -14.88
C GLU A 3 15.28 -22.54 -13.41
N ILE A 4 14.28 -21.70 -13.20
CA ILE A 4 13.71 -21.43 -11.87
C ILE A 4 12.70 -22.53 -11.60
N THR A 5 13.07 -23.43 -10.71
CA THR A 5 12.17 -24.47 -10.16
C THR A 5 11.73 -24.06 -8.76
N ALA A 6 10.56 -24.52 -8.32
CA ALA A 6 10.10 -24.26 -6.95
C ALA A 6 11.21 -24.54 -5.91
N PRO A 7 11.38 -23.69 -4.90
CA PRO A 7 12.41 -23.86 -3.90
C PRO A 7 12.20 -25.21 -3.16
N LYS A 8 13.26 -25.97 -2.97
CA LYS A 8 13.23 -27.22 -2.21
C LYS A 8 14.27 -27.16 -1.10
N SER A 9 13.81 -27.28 0.13
CA SER A 9 14.69 -27.41 1.28
C SER A 9 15.19 -28.86 1.41
N ALA A 10 16.45 -29.03 1.84
CA ALA A 10 17.01 -30.32 2.20
C ALA A 10 16.53 -30.83 3.58
N VAL A 11 15.87 -30.02 4.36
CA VAL A 11 15.38 -30.32 5.71
C VAL A 11 14.19 -31.28 5.63
N THR A 12 14.20 -32.34 6.46
CA THR A 12 13.05 -33.23 6.60
C THR A 12 12.01 -32.65 7.55
N ALA A 13 10.76 -33.16 7.47
CA ALA A 13 9.71 -32.75 8.38
C ALA A 13 10.04 -33.10 9.85
N GLU A 14 10.70 -34.23 10.09
CA GLU A 14 11.16 -34.69 11.41
C GLU A 14 12.21 -33.72 11.97
N GLN A 15 13.21 -33.35 11.19
CA GLN A 15 14.22 -32.35 11.58
C GLN A 15 13.58 -31.02 11.90
N PHE A 16 12.65 -30.58 11.08
CA PHE A 16 11.95 -29.31 11.32
C PHE A 16 11.07 -29.37 12.60
N ALA A 17 10.42 -30.50 12.87
CA ALA A 17 9.70 -30.72 14.11
C ALA A 17 10.61 -30.70 15.35
N ASP A 18 11.81 -31.26 15.25
CA ASP A 18 12.82 -31.26 16.32
C ASP A 18 13.32 -29.81 16.56
N GLU A 19 13.54 -29.04 15.53
CA GLU A 19 13.89 -27.61 15.66
C GLU A 19 12.80 -26.81 16.38
N ILE A 20 11.51 -27.05 16.07
CA ILE A 20 10.39 -26.44 16.78
C ILE A 20 10.39 -26.88 18.26
N ARG A 21 10.61 -28.16 18.57
CA ARG A 21 10.73 -28.66 19.96
C ARG A 21 11.90 -28.01 20.71
N GLU A 22 13.03 -27.82 20.05
CA GLU A 22 14.19 -27.14 20.65
C GLU A 22 13.86 -25.68 20.97
N GLN A 23 13.21 -24.97 20.06
CA GLN A 23 12.80 -23.58 20.29
C GLN A 23 11.78 -23.45 21.42
N LEU A 24 10.76 -24.31 21.45
CA LEU A 24 9.80 -24.37 22.56
C LEU A 24 10.52 -24.59 23.89
N LYS A 25 11.39 -25.58 23.97
CA LYS A 25 12.07 -25.96 25.20
C LYS A 25 13.10 -24.95 25.68
N TYR A 26 14.02 -24.55 24.79
CA TYR A 26 15.24 -23.83 25.20
C TYR A 26 15.08 -22.31 25.09
N THR A 27 14.16 -21.84 24.27
CA THR A 27 13.91 -20.41 24.11
C THR A 27 12.71 -19.94 24.93
N GLN A 28 11.62 -20.72 24.94
CA GLN A 28 10.37 -20.33 25.61
C GLN A 28 10.15 -21.06 26.95
N GLY A 29 10.87 -22.16 27.23
CA GLY A 29 10.71 -22.92 28.49
C GLY A 29 9.40 -23.71 28.56
N VAL A 30 8.83 -24.11 27.41
CA VAL A 30 7.53 -24.79 27.29
C VAL A 30 7.74 -26.17 26.65
N THR A 31 7.02 -27.20 27.15
CA THR A 31 6.97 -28.49 26.48
C THR A 31 5.89 -28.50 25.39
N VAL A 32 5.93 -29.46 24.45
CA VAL A 32 4.91 -29.58 23.39
C VAL A 32 3.51 -29.74 23.97
N GLU A 33 3.39 -30.52 25.07
CA GLU A 33 2.10 -30.78 25.73
C GLU A 33 1.52 -29.52 26.41
N GLN A 34 2.36 -28.56 26.76
CA GLN A 34 1.98 -27.29 27.41
C GLN A 34 1.80 -26.16 26.38
N ALA A 35 2.36 -26.32 25.18
CA ALA A 35 2.40 -25.30 24.17
C ALA A 35 1.00 -24.94 23.65
N LYS A 36 0.78 -23.65 23.43
CA LYS A 36 -0.37 -23.11 22.72
C LYS A 36 -0.01 -22.80 21.27
N PRO A 37 -0.96 -22.60 20.37
CA PRO A 37 -0.67 -22.19 18.99
C PRO A 37 0.30 -21.00 18.86
N ALA A 38 0.19 -20.02 19.75
CA ALA A 38 1.10 -18.86 19.77
C ALA A 38 2.55 -19.24 20.10
N ASP A 39 2.77 -20.16 21.05
CA ASP A 39 4.11 -20.63 21.40
C ASP A 39 4.74 -21.38 20.21
N VAL A 40 3.93 -22.23 19.54
CA VAL A 40 4.38 -22.98 18.34
C VAL A 40 4.64 -22.03 17.18
N TYR A 41 3.84 -20.96 17.02
CA TYR A 41 4.09 -19.92 16.00
C TYR A 41 5.47 -19.27 16.20
N VAL A 42 5.79 -18.85 17.41
CA VAL A 42 7.11 -18.22 17.71
C VAL A 42 8.23 -19.21 17.47
N ALA A 43 8.07 -20.47 17.90
CA ALA A 43 9.07 -21.53 17.72
C ALA A 43 9.29 -21.86 16.24
N ALA A 44 8.21 -22.02 15.47
CA ALA A 44 8.27 -22.30 14.04
C ALA A 44 8.90 -21.14 13.26
N SER A 45 8.54 -19.89 13.60
CA SER A 45 9.13 -18.70 12.99
C SER A 45 10.65 -18.63 13.24
N ALA A 46 11.10 -18.95 14.46
CA ALA A 46 12.51 -19.01 14.80
C ALA A 46 13.23 -20.12 14.03
N ALA A 47 12.61 -21.29 13.85
CA ALA A 47 13.14 -22.38 13.03
C ALA A 47 13.27 -21.95 11.55
N VAL A 48 12.26 -21.30 10.97
CA VAL A 48 12.33 -20.76 9.59
C VAL A 48 13.48 -19.76 9.47
N ARG A 49 13.59 -18.81 10.40
CA ARG A 49 14.68 -17.82 10.40
C ARG A 49 16.06 -18.46 10.39
N ARG A 50 16.25 -19.56 11.14
CA ARG A 50 17.52 -20.32 11.16
C ARG A 50 17.93 -20.75 9.76
N HIS A 51 16.98 -21.20 8.93
CA HIS A 51 17.24 -21.62 7.55
C HIS A 51 17.46 -20.46 6.57
N LEU A 52 17.10 -19.23 6.94
CA LEU A 52 17.28 -18.03 6.10
C LEU A 52 18.59 -17.30 6.39
N VAL A 53 19.17 -17.43 7.60
CA VAL A 53 20.29 -16.60 8.07
C VAL A 53 21.52 -16.73 7.19
N ASP A 54 21.91 -17.94 6.78
CA ASP A 54 23.11 -18.14 5.95
C ASP A 54 22.97 -17.43 4.59
N SER A 55 21.80 -17.55 3.96
CA SER A 55 21.49 -16.86 2.71
C SER A 55 21.42 -15.35 2.89
N TRP A 56 20.91 -14.89 4.02
CA TRP A 56 20.87 -13.48 4.38
C TRP A 56 22.26 -12.87 4.53
N MET A 57 23.14 -13.53 5.32
CA MET A 57 24.53 -13.11 5.50
C MET A 57 25.29 -13.13 4.18
N LYS A 58 25.09 -14.18 3.37
CA LYS A 58 25.69 -14.28 2.04
C LYS A 58 25.22 -13.16 1.12
N THR A 59 23.93 -12.85 1.08
CA THR A 59 23.38 -11.76 0.27
C THR A 59 23.98 -10.41 0.66
N GLN A 60 24.10 -10.13 1.95
CA GLN A 60 24.74 -8.91 2.45
C GLN A 60 26.23 -8.85 2.05
N SER A 61 26.96 -9.93 2.21
CA SER A 61 28.37 -10.01 1.82
C SER A 61 28.56 -9.80 0.31
N ASP A 62 27.76 -10.48 -0.50
CA ASP A 62 27.83 -10.35 -1.96
C ASP A 62 27.47 -8.94 -2.43
N MET A 63 26.55 -8.25 -1.75
CA MET A 63 26.16 -6.87 -2.03
C MET A 63 27.31 -5.88 -1.73
N VAL A 64 27.98 -6.02 -0.60
CA VAL A 64 29.07 -5.11 -0.21
C VAL A 64 30.32 -5.34 -1.07
N ASN A 65 30.67 -6.60 -1.34
CA ASN A 65 31.90 -6.99 -2.06
C ASN A 65 31.71 -7.04 -3.58
N GLY A 66 30.46 -7.06 -4.05
CA GLY A 66 30.14 -7.10 -5.48
C GLY A 66 30.21 -5.74 -6.16
N ASN A 67 30.12 -5.79 -7.49
CA ASN A 67 30.04 -4.59 -8.34
C ASN A 67 28.60 -4.26 -8.75
N THR A 68 27.60 -4.94 -8.18
CA THR A 68 26.19 -4.71 -8.49
C THR A 68 25.66 -3.58 -7.61
N LYS A 69 25.11 -2.55 -8.23
CA LYS A 69 24.50 -1.42 -7.51
C LYS A 69 23.23 -1.90 -6.79
N ALA A 70 23.14 -1.61 -5.51
CA ALA A 70 21.99 -1.96 -4.68
C ALA A 70 20.84 -0.94 -4.84
N VAL A 71 19.64 -1.37 -4.48
CA VAL A 71 18.46 -0.52 -4.43
C VAL A 71 18.09 -0.25 -2.97
N GLY A 72 17.98 1.02 -2.59
CA GLY A 72 17.40 1.47 -1.34
C GLY A 72 15.95 1.94 -1.59
N TYR A 73 14.97 1.13 -1.22
CA TYR A 73 13.56 1.49 -1.39
C TYR A 73 13.06 2.23 -0.15
N LEU A 74 12.93 3.55 -0.24
CA LEU A 74 12.52 4.42 0.86
C LEU A 74 11.00 4.58 0.87
N SER A 75 10.34 4.05 1.89
CA SER A 75 8.88 4.13 2.02
C SER A 75 8.45 4.38 3.46
N ALA A 76 7.47 5.28 3.65
CA ALA A 76 6.83 5.48 4.95
C ALA A 76 5.98 4.28 5.38
N GLU A 77 5.59 3.42 4.44
CA GLU A 77 4.71 2.26 4.67
C GLU A 77 5.30 0.98 4.08
N PHE A 78 5.13 -0.13 4.81
CA PHE A 78 5.36 -1.49 4.30
C PHE A 78 4.24 -2.41 4.80
N LEU A 79 3.21 -2.61 3.99
CA LEU A 79 2.07 -3.47 4.35
C LEU A 79 2.38 -4.94 4.01
N MET A 80 3.15 -5.57 4.88
CA MET A 80 3.74 -6.89 4.65
C MET A 80 2.73 -8.04 4.67
N GLY A 81 1.71 -7.97 5.50
CA GLY A 81 0.88 -9.12 5.84
C GLY A 81 1.60 -10.09 6.79
N LYS A 82 1.00 -11.23 7.08
CA LYS A 82 1.60 -12.30 7.88
C LYS A 82 2.88 -12.82 7.20
N GLN A 83 3.92 -13.03 7.98
CA GLN A 83 5.26 -13.34 7.45
C GLN A 83 5.54 -14.84 7.38
N LEU A 84 5.01 -15.64 8.33
CA LEU A 84 5.32 -17.07 8.43
C LEU A 84 5.04 -17.81 7.13
N GLU A 85 3.83 -17.72 6.62
CA GLU A 85 3.43 -18.46 5.40
C GLU A 85 4.22 -18.03 4.16
N ASN A 86 4.51 -16.73 4.04
CA ASN A 86 5.32 -16.20 2.93
C ASN A 86 6.77 -16.66 3.02
N ALA A 87 7.35 -16.67 4.23
CA ALA A 87 8.71 -17.15 4.45
C ALA A 87 8.82 -18.66 4.19
N LEU A 88 7.83 -19.44 4.64
CA LEU A 88 7.75 -20.88 4.37
C LEU A 88 7.71 -21.19 2.87
N LEU A 89 6.86 -20.46 2.11
CA LEU A 89 6.77 -20.63 0.67
C LEU A 89 8.10 -20.31 -0.01
N ASN A 90 8.66 -19.15 0.27
CA ASN A 90 9.86 -18.66 -0.41
C ASN A 90 11.11 -19.45 -0.02
N ALA A 91 11.15 -20.02 1.18
CA ALA A 91 12.21 -20.91 1.65
C ALA A 91 12.02 -22.40 1.21
N GLY A 92 10.86 -22.76 0.63
CA GLY A 92 10.53 -24.12 0.25
C GLY A 92 10.32 -25.06 1.44
N LEU A 93 9.80 -24.56 2.55
CA LEU A 93 9.57 -25.26 3.82
C LEU A 93 8.10 -25.55 4.12
N THR A 94 7.17 -25.20 3.23
CA THR A 94 5.71 -25.32 3.49
C THR A 94 5.29 -26.76 3.81
N ASP A 95 5.76 -27.74 3.04
CA ASP A 95 5.39 -29.13 3.25
C ASP A 95 5.98 -29.69 4.56
N GLN A 96 7.23 -29.34 4.86
CA GLN A 96 7.90 -29.71 6.10
C GLN A 96 7.18 -29.14 7.31
N PHE A 97 6.81 -27.85 7.26
CA PHE A 97 6.04 -27.19 8.30
C PHE A 97 4.70 -27.87 8.53
N ASN A 98 3.91 -28.11 7.48
CA ASN A 98 2.59 -28.72 7.59
C ASN A 98 2.65 -30.10 8.24
N LYS A 99 3.66 -30.91 7.89
CA LYS A 99 3.87 -32.24 8.49
C LYS A 99 4.37 -32.14 9.93
N ALA A 100 5.37 -31.28 10.16
CA ALA A 100 5.95 -31.09 11.50
C ALA A 100 4.92 -30.65 12.54
N VAL A 101 4.12 -29.61 12.25
CA VAL A 101 3.11 -29.13 13.21
C VAL A 101 2.01 -30.15 13.45
N LYS A 102 1.64 -30.93 12.43
CA LYS A 102 0.70 -32.04 12.57
C LYS A 102 1.24 -33.13 13.51
N ASP A 103 2.52 -33.48 13.38
CA ASP A 103 3.19 -34.46 14.24
C ASP A 103 3.34 -33.97 15.69
N LEU A 104 3.34 -32.65 15.88
CA LEU A 104 3.30 -31.99 17.19
C LEU A 104 1.89 -31.87 17.76
N GLY A 105 0.85 -32.25 17.01
CA GLY A 105 -0.56 -32.24 17.46
C GLY A 105 -1.31 -30.94 17.16
N PHE A 106 -0.79 -30.08 16.27
CA PHE A 106 -1.40 -28.83 15.87
C PHE A 106 -1.82 -28.83 14.39
N SER A 107 -2.75 -27.98 14.01
CA SER A 107 -3.02 -27.68 12.62
C SER A 107 -2.16 -26.50 12.14
N ALA A 108 -1.75 -26.54 10.88
CA ALA A 108 -0.98 -25.44 10.28
C ALA A 108 -1.77 -24.11 10.34
N GLN A 109 -3.08 -24.18 10.16
CA GLN A 109 -3.95 -23.01 10.19
C GLN A 109 -3.99 -22.33 11.57
N GLU A 110 -4.07 -23.12 12.66
CA GLU A 110 -4.06 -22.56 14.03
C GLU A 110 -2.75 -21.80 14.31
N ILE A 111 -1.63 -22.32 13.80
CA ILE A 111 -0.34 -21.65 13.97
C ILE A 111 -0.25 -20.36 13.14
N ILE A 112 -0.72 -20.39 11.88
CA ILE A 112 -0.76 -19.21 11.03
C ILE A 112 -1.74 -18.15 11.58
N ASP A 113 -2.88 -18.58 12.13
CA ASP A 113 -3.86 -17.67 12.72
C ASP A 113 -3.34 -17.01 14.02
N ALA A 114 -2.37 -17.60 14.70
CA ALA A 114 -1.74 -17.03 15.88
C ALA A 114 -0.81 -15.84 15.57
N GLU A 115 -0.38 -15.66 14.32
CA GLU A 115 0.42 -14.51 13.89
C GLU A 115 -0.42 -13.24 13.83
N TYR A 116 0.07 -12.16 14.45
CA TYR A 116 -0.49 -10.81 14.27
C TYR A 116 0.09 -10.17 13.02
N GLU A 117 -0.78 -9.65 12.17
CA GLU A 117 -0.36 -8.92 10.97
C GLU A 117 0.22 -7.55 11.37
N PRO A 118 1.45 -7.19 10.93
CA PRO A 118 2.03 -5.90 11.24
C PRO A 118 1.25 -4.77 10.55
N GLY A 119 0.71 -3.83 11.32
CA GLY A 119 -0.02 -2.67 10.82
C GLY A 119 0.91 -1.56 10.28
N LEU A 120 1.94 -1.91 9.52
CA LEU A 120 2.98 -0.99 9.04
C LEU A 120 2.65 -0.33 7.70
N GLY A 121 1.40 -0.41 7.26
CA GLY A 121 0.91 0.23 6.05
C GLY A 121 -0.59 0.43 6.07
N ASN A 122 -1.07 1.34 5.23
CA ASN A 122 -2.48 1.71 5.15
C ASN A 122 -3.18 1.11 3.93
N GLY A 123 -2.54 1.16 2.76
CA GLY A 123 -3.21 0.80 1.51
C GLY A 123 -2.25 0.49 0.36
N GLY A 124 -2.58 1.02 -0.82
CA GLY A 124 -1.89 0.71 -2.07
C GLY A 124 -0.39 0.99 -2.05
N LEU A 125 0.02 2.15 -1.50
CA LEU A 125 1.43 2.55 -1.43
C LEU A 125 2.26 1.59 -0.58
N GLY A 126 1.77 1.25 0.61
CA GLY A 126 2.47 0.33 1.51
C GLY A 126 2.47 -1.12 1.01
N ARG A 127 1.38 -1.55 0.35
CA ARG A 127 1.36 -2.90 -0.24
C ARG A 127 2.25 -3.00 -1.48
N LEU A 128 2.33 -1.93 -2.29
CA LEU A 128 3.26 -1.87 -3.41
C LEU A 128 4.71 -2.03 -2.94
N ALA A 129 5.10 -1.29 -1.91
CA ALA A 129 6.43 -1.41 -1.30
C ALA A 129 6.72 -2.86 -0.87
N ALA A 130 5.75 -3.52 -0.22
CA ALA A 130 5.88 -4.91 0.21
C ALA A 130 5.98 -5.89 -0.98
N CYS A 131 5.21 -5.70 -2.05
CA CYS A 131 5.33 -6.50 -3.27
C CYS A 131 6.70 -6.28 -3.95
N PHE A 132 7.20 -5.06 -3.97
CA PHE A 132 8.47 -4.73 -4.61
C PHE A 132 9.68 -5.33 -3.89
N ILE A 133 9.70 -5.32 -2.54
CA ILE A 133 10.81 -5.97 -1.81
C ILE A 133 10.77 -7.50 -1.96
N ASP A 134 9.59 -8.12 -2.07
CA ASP A 134 9.44 -9.54 -2.40
C ASP A 134 10.00 -9.83 -3.81
N SER A 135 9.64 -9.01 -4.79
CA SER A 135 10.11 -9.16 -6.18
C SER A 135 11.61 -8.89 -6.33
N LEU A 136 12.15 -7.88 -5.65
CA LEU A 136 13.59 -7.61 -5.64
C LEU A 136 14.38 -8.84 -5.12
N ALA A 137 13.93 -9.44 -4.03
CA ALA A 137 14.54 -10.64 -3.49
C ALA A 137 14.38 -11.85 -4.43
N SER A 138 13.19 -12.03 -5.03
CA SER A 138 12.89 -13.13 -5.94
C SER A 138 13.66 -13.05 -7.26
N LEU A 139 13.91 -11.84 -7.75
CA LEU A 139 14.76 -11.59 -8.92
C LEU A 139 16.27 -11.56 -8.59
N GLY A 140 16.63 -11.75 -7.33
CA GLY A 140 18.02 -11.76 -6.90
C GLY A 140 18.71 -10.39 -6.88
N VAL A 141 17.95 -9.32 -6.94
CA VAL A 141 18.46 -7.93 -6.93
C VAL A 141 18.82 -7.53 -5.49
N PRO A 142 20.05 -7.03 -5.24
CA PRO A 142 20.42 -6.59 -3.90
C PRO A 142 19.63 -5.33 -3.50
N ALA A 143 18.93 -5.41 -2.37
CA ALA A 143 18.11 -4.30 -1.93
C ALA A 143 17.96 -4.19 -0.42
N PHE A 144 17.72 -2.97 0.03
CA PHE A 144 17.18 -2.64 1.33
C PHE A 144 15.80 -1.98 1.16
N GLY A 145 14.80 -2.45 1.90
CA GLY A 145 13.64 -1.64 2.21
C GLY A 145 13.97 -0.79 3.45
N TYR A 146 13.68 0.50 3.42
CA TYR A 146 13.89 1.41 4.54
C TYR A 146 12.60 2.11 4.93
N GLY A 147 12.25 2.08 6.21
CA GLY A 147 11.05 2.71 6.74
C GLY A 147 11.09 2.87 8.26
N ILE A 148 9.93 2.93 8.89
CA ILE A 148 9.77 3.07 10.33
C ILE A 148 9.05 1.84 10.90
N GLN A 149 9.52 1.32 12.03
CA GLN A 149 8.79 0.35 12.82
C GLN A 149 7.82 1.09 13.75
N TYR A 150 6.60 1.30 13.28
CA TYR A 150 5.58 1.97 14.09
C TYR A 150 5.08 1.04 15.20
N LYS A 151 5.29 1.44 16.46
CA LYS A 151 4.94 0.65 17.65
C LYS A 151 3.47 0.22 17.67
N TYR A 152 2.58 1.09 17.23
CA TYR A 152 1.14 0.87 17.18
C TYR A 152 0.59 0.89 15.74
N GLY A 153 1.47 0.81 14.74
CA GLY A 153 1.11 0.75 13.34
C GLY A 153 0.22 1.90 12.87
N ILE A 154 -0.59 1.62 11.84
CA ILE A 154 -1.80 2.38 11.59
C ILE A 154 -2.87 1.91 12.57
N PHE A 155 -3.79 2.79 12.97
CA PHE A 155 -4.86 2.42 13.90
C PHE A 155 -5.61 1.15 13.48
N LYS A 156 -6.05 0.37 14.47
CA LYS A 156 -7.04 -0.68 14.29
C LYS A 156 -8.41 -0.03 14.20
N GLN A 157 -9.18 -0.39 13.18
CA GLN A 157 -10.56 0.08 13.01
C GLN A 157 -11.53 -0.83 13.74
N GLU A 158 -12.41 -0.22 14.50
CA GLU A 158 -13.60 -0.82 15.10
C GLU A 158 -14.82 0.03 14.75
N PHE A 159 -16.01 -0.49 14.99
CA PHE A 159 -17.26 0.27 14.83
C PHE A 159 -17.99 0.34 16.17
N ASP A 160 -18.56 1.52 16.45
CA ASP A 160 -19.46 1.67 17.61
C ASP A 160 -20.86 1.12 17.33
N GLU A 161 -21.73 1.20 18.31
CA GLU A 161 -23.13 0.75 18.19
C GLU A 161 -23.95 1.51 17.13
N ASN A 162 -23.49 2.69 16.73
CA ASN A 162 -24.10 3.52 15.69
C ASN A 162 -23.46 3.33 14.30
N GLY A 163 -22.54 2.37 14.18
CA GLY A 163 -21.82 2.10 12.94
C GLY A 163 -20.70 3.09 12.61
N LYS A 164 -20.30 3.96 13.55
CA LYS A 164 -19.20 4.91 13.33
C LYS A 164 -17.86 4.23 13.50
N GLN A 165 -16.88 4.66 12.68
CA GLN A 165 -15.50 4.24 12.84
C GLN A 165 -14.91 4.77 14.16
N ILE A 166 -14.32 3.84 14.92
CA ILE A 166 -13.46 4.12 16.08
C ILE A 166 -12.05 3.68 15.73
N GLU A 167 -11.06 4.50 16.10
CA GLU A 167 -9.66 4.23 15.95
C GLU A 167 -9.05 3.80 17.28
N THR A 168 -8.44 2.62 17.31
CA THR A 168 -7.71 2.10 18.48
C THR A 168 -6.27 1.76 18.10
N PRO A 169 -5.33 1.74 19.08
CA PRO A 169 -3.96 1.33 18.78
C PRO A 169 -3.89 -0.11 18.26
N ASP A 170 -3.06 -0.35 17.27
CA ASP A 170 -2.76 -1.70 16.81
C ASP A 170 -1.57 -2.26 17.60
N TYR A 171 -1.84 -3.19 18.51
CA TYR A 171 -0.84 -3.81 19.39
C TYR A 171 -0.14 -5.00 18.72
N TRP A 172 0.27 -4.89 17.48
CA TRP A 172 0.86 -5.97 16.71
C TRP A 172 2.18 -6.53 17.29
N LEU A 173 2.90 -5.73 18.10
CA LEU A 173 4.11 -6.14 18.85
C LEU A 173 3.82 -6.74 20.23
N ALA A 174 2.55 -6.89 20.64
CA ALA A 174 2.20 -7.30 22.01
C ALA A 174 2.50 -8.78 22.31
N ASN A 175 2.46 -9.63 21.30
CA ASN A 175 2.83 -11.05 21.42
C ASN A 175 4.15 -11.22 20.70
N GLU A 176 5.20 -11.59 21.44
CA GLU A 176 6.54 -11.85 20.92
C GLU A 176 6.65 -11.86 19.38
N GLU A 177 7.14 -10.78 18.81
CA GLU A 177 7.31 -10.65 17.37
C GLU A 177 8.64 -11.33 16.99
N PRO A 178 8.62 -12.55 16.38
CA PRO A 178 9.82 -13.35 16.21
C PRO A 178 10.68 -12.95 14.99
N TRP A 179 10.20 -12.06 14.13
CA TRP A 179 10.81 -11.76 12.83
C TRP A 179 11.83 -10.63 12.89
N GLY A 180 11.61 -9.64 13.73
CA GLY A 180 12.47 -8.47 13.86
C GLY A 180 13.76 -8.78 14.63
N HIS A 181 14.89 -8.37 14.08
CA HIS A 181 16.19 -8.39 14.75
C HIS A 181 16.64 -6.98 15.09
N ILE A 182 16.65 -6.63 16.38
CA ILE A 182 17.07 -5.31 16.85
C ILE A 182 18.60 -5.31 17.02
N ASP A 183 19.27 -4.31 16.47
CA ASP A 183 20.72 -4.15 16.60
C ASP A 183 21.10 -2.75 17.14
N TYR A 184 21.28 -2.65 18.45
CA TYR A 184 21.67 -1.41 19.12
C TYR A 184 23.10 -0.94 18.79
N ASN A 185 23.93 -1.80 18.17
CA ASN A 185 25.31 -1.43 17.80
C ASN A 185 25.38 -0.72 16.44
N ARG A 186 24.25 -0.68 15.72
CA ARG A 186 24.14 -0.06 14.38
C ARG A 186 23.18 1.12 14.36
N ASP A 187 22.91 1.71 15.51
CA ASP A 187 22.07 2.89 15.58
C ASP A 187 22.68 4.09 14.85
N GLN A 188 21.82 4.96 14.36
CA GLN A 188 22.19 6.20 13.70
C GLN A 188 21.70 7.39 14.51
N LYS A 189 22.52 8.45 14.56
CA LYS A 189 22.12 9.70 15.19
C LYS A 189 21.31 10.54 14.23
N VAL A 190 20.13 10.95 14.64
CA VAL A 190 19.27 11.89 13.89
C VAL A 190 19.02 13.13 14.75
N SER A 191 19.27 14.30 14.20
CA SER A 191 19.28 15.57 14.93
C SER A 191 18.19 16.52 14.40
N PHE A 192 17.66 17.37 15.28
CA PHE A 192 16.57 18.30 14.97
C PHE A 192 16.76 19.66 15.61
N GLY A 193 16.12 20.67 15.02
CA GLY A 193 16.04 22.03 15.55
C GLY A 193 17.39 22.76 15.62
N GLY A 194 17.46 23.73 16.50
CA GLY A 194 18.68 24.52 16.71
C GLY A 194 18.89 25.59 15.65
N GLU A 195 20.14 25.89 15.37
CA GLU A 195 20.52 27.01 14.50
C GLU A 195 21.70 26.66 13.60
N VAL A 196 21.85 27.40 12.51
CA VAL A 196 23.03 27.35 11.66
C VAL A 196 23.90 28.57 11.99
N VAL A 197 25.16 28.33 12.34
CA VAL A 197 26.15 29.36 12.65
C VAL A 197 27.27 29.33 11.62
N GLU A 198 27.97 30.42 11.49
CA GLU A 198 29.18 30.49 10.67
C GLU A 198 30.43 30.34 11.55
N GLU A 199 31.19 29.26 11.35
CA GLU A 199 32.46 29.00 12.05
C GLU A 199 33.60 28.80 11.03
N ASN A 200 34.63 29.61 11.14
CA ASN A 200 35.79 29.56 10.23
C ASN A 200 35.43 29.63 8.73
N GLY A 201 34.40 30.41 8.38
CA GLY A 201 33.91 30.56 7.02
C GLY A 201 33.09 29.38 6.50
N LYS A 202 32.63 28.48 7.38
CA LYS A 202 31.79 27.36 7.07
C LYS A 202 30.49 27.43 7.83
N LYS A 203 29.42 27.02 7.19
CA LYS A 203 28.10 26.81 7.83
C LYS A 203 28.16 25.55 8.70
N VAL A 204 27.80 25.69 9.98
CA VAL A 204 27.74 24.61 10.95
C VAL A 204 26.34 24.55 11.57
N TRP A 205 25.67 23.42 11.43
CA TRP A 205 24.42 23.20 12.12
C TRP A 205 24.67 22.79 13.58
N LYS A 206 24.09 23.52 14.51
CA LYS A 206 24.05 23.20 15.95
C LYS A 206 22.64 22.74 16.30
N PRO A 207 22.35 21.42 16.28
CA PRO A 207 21.02 20.93 16.56
C PRO A 207 20.62 21.15 18.03
N ALA A 208 19.34 21.33 18.26
CA ALA A 208 18.79 21.50 19.62
C ALA A 208 18.66 20.15 20.36
N TRP A 209 18.31 19.07 19.64
CA TRP A 209 18.14 17.74 20.21
C TRP A 209 18.41 16.66 19.18
N SER A 210 18.57 15.42 19.66
CA SER A 210 18.86 14.28 18.79
C SER A 210 18.22 13.02 19.35
N VAL A 211 17.93 12.08 18.44
CA VAL A 211 17.43 10.75 18.77
C VAL A 211 18.35 9.68 18.18
N ARG A 212 18.28 8.49 18.76
CA ARG A 212 18.87 7.27 18.21
C ARG A 212 17.86 6.61 17.28
N ALA A 213 18.21 6.43 16.04
CA ALA A 213 17.47 5.56 15.13
C ALA A 213 18.06 4.16 15.24
N VAL A 214 17.37 3.26 15.89
CA VAL A 214 17.81 1.87 16.12
C VAL A 214 17.19 0.99 15.02
N PRO A 215 18.01 0.22 14.26
CA PRO A 215 17.48 -0.62 13.20
C PRO A 215 16.83 -1.88 13.76
N VAL A 216 15.71 -2.26 13.14
CA VAL A 216 15.05 -3.55 13.30
C VAL A 216 15.00 -4.21 11.93
N ASP A 217 15.77 -5.30 11.77
CA ASP A 217 15.94 -5.97 10.50
C ASP A 217 14.97 -7.15 10.35
N TYR A 218 14.26 -7.16 9.24
CA TYR A 218 13.39 -8.26 8.80
C TYR A 218 13.99 -8.92 7.57
N MET A 219 14.08 -10.24 7.60
CA MET A 219 14.55 -11.02 6.45
C MET A 219 13.46 -11.10 5.39
N VAL A 220 13.81 -10.80 4.14
CA VAL A 220 12.92 -10.89 2.98
C VAL A 220 13.45 -11.95 2.02
N PRO A 221 13.03 -13.21 2.20
CA PRO A 221 13.46 -14.29 1.31
C PRO A 221 12.84 -14.15 -0.08
N GLY A 222 13.63 -14.33 -1.12
CA GLY A 222 13.16 -14.40 -2.49
C GLY A 222 12.72 -15.81 -2.87
N TYR A 223 11.64 -15.89 -3.65
CA TYR A 223 11.14 -17.17 -4.17
C TYR A 223 12.14 -17.78 -5.16
N ALA A 224 12.64 -18.97 -4.87
CA ALA A 224 13.58 -19.75 -5.69
C ALA A 224 14.91 -19.04 -6.09
N SER A 225 15.22 -17.87 -5.54
CA SER A 225 16.45 -17.13 -5.87
C SER A 225 17.66 -17.50 -4.99
N GLY A 226 17.42 -18.11 -3.84
CA GLY A 226 18.44 -18.33 -2.82
C GLY A 226 18.97 -17.04 -2.18
N ARG A 227 18.32 -15.88 -2.44
CA ARG A 227 18.67 -14.58 -1.88
C ARG A 227 17.71 -14.19 -0.77
N VAL A 228 18.23 -13.46 0.21
CA VAL A 228 17.44 -12.89 1.30
C VAL A 228 17.86 -11.44 1.46
N ASN A 229 16.96 -10.51 1.10
CA ASN A 229 17.16 -9.08 1.28
C ASN A 229 16.78 -8.65 2.71
N THR A 230 16.99 -7.38 3.02
CA THR A 230 16.69 -6.80 4.34
C THR A 230 15.62 -5.73 4.20
N LEU A 231 14.55 -5.83 5.00
CA LEU A 231 13.69 -4.72 5.34
C LEU A 231 14.18 -4.14 6.67
N ARG A 232 14.79 -2.97 6.64
CA ARG A 232 15.30 -2.25 7.82
C ARG A 232 14.33 -1.17 8.23
N LEU A 233 13.69 -1.38 9.36
CA LEU A 233 12.76 -0.44 9.94
C LEU A 233 13.39 0.24 11.16
N TRP A 234 13.29 1.56 11.22
CA TRP A 234 13.90 2.35 12.29
C TRP A 234 12.92 2.55 13.44
N THR A 235 13.36 2.32 14.66
CA THR A 235 12.65 2.71 15.88
C THR A 235 13.41 3.83 16.59
N ALA A 236 12.70 4.86 17.02
CA ALA A 236 13.30 6.02 17.68
C ALA A 236 13.49 5.77 19.19
N LYS A 237 14.68 6.07 19.68
CA LYS A 237 15.06 6.00 21.10
C LYS A 237 15.74 7.29 21.54
N SER A 238 15.60 7.64 22.79
CA SER A 238 16.32 8.77 23.36
C SER A 238 17.79 8.40 23.62
N TYR A 239 18.67 9.40 23.58
CA TYR A 239 20.02 9.32 24.18
C TYR A 239 19.96 9.45 25.70
N ASP A 240 19.07 10.29 26.22
CA ASP A 240 18.83 10.48 27.64
C ASP A 240 17.77 9.45 28.07
N GLU A 241 18.25 8.27 28.47
CA GLU A 241 17.35 7.14 28.71
C GLU A 241 16.44 7.34 29.91
N PHE A 242 17.00 7.80 31.04
CA PHE A 242 16.24 7.93 32.29
C PHE A 242 16.95 8.90 33.26
N ASP A 243 16.27 9.96 33.63
CA ASP A 243 16.79 10.89 34.61
C ASP A 243 16.50 10.40 36.05
N LEU A 244 17.43 9.60 36.55
CA LEU A 244 17.34 9.05 37.92
C LEU A 244 17.29 10.16 38.98
N LEU A 245 17.98 11.30 38.78
CA LEU A 245 17.98 12.39 39.74
C LEU A 245 16.60 13.06 39.83
N THR A 246 15.99 13.31 38.70
CA THR A 246 14.63 13.85 38.61
C THR A 246 13.61 12.83 39.16
N PHE A 247 13.75 11.56 38.83
CA PHE A 247 12.93 10.50 39.39
C PHE A 247 12.97 10.44 40.93
N ASN A 248 14.20 10.55 41.51
CA ASN A 248 14.37 10.53 42.96
C ASN A 248 13.78 11.77 43.66
N LYS A 249 13.47 12.83 42.92
CA LYS A 249 12.70 13.97 43.41
C LYS A 249 11.19 13.78 43.35
N SER A 250 10.73 12.60 42.97
CA SER A 250 9.31 12.25 42.72
C SER A 250 8.69 12.94 41.50
N GLU A 251 9.51 13.46 40.59
CA GLU A 251 9.11 14.06 39.31
C GLU A 251 9.10 12.96 38.23
N TYR A 252 8.24 11.95 38.40
CA TYR A 252 8.30 10.71 37.61
C TYR A 252 8.01 10.91 36.13
N LEU A 253 7.12 11.83 35.77
CA LEU A 253 6.78 12.12 34.37
C LEU A 253 7.91 12.89 33.69
N ASP A 254 8.52 13.84 34.38
CA ASP A 254 9.63 14.62 33.83
C ASP A 254 10.87 13.76 33.64
N ALA A 255 11.08 12.77 34.52
CA ALA A 255 12.20 11.81 34.41
C ALA A 255 12.14 10.93 33.14
N VAL A 256 10.97 10.72 32.53
CA VAL A 256 10.76 9.90 31.30
C VAL A 256 10.39 10.74 30.08
N LYS A 257 10.23 12.06 30.24
CA LYS A 257 9.80 12.94 29.16
C LYS A 257 10.66 12.86 27.90
N PRO A 258 12.01 12.89 27.96
CA PRO A 258 12.85 12.76 26.77
C PRO A 258 12.64 11.43 26.03
N GLN A 259 12.39 10.34 26.77
CA GLN A 259 12.09 9.04 26.16
C GLN A 259 10.77 9.08 25.38
N VAL A 260 9.72 9.65 26.00
CA VAL A 260 8.39 9.74 25.37
C VAL A 260 8.44 10.61 24.12
N GLU A 261 9.15 11.75 24.17
CA GLU A 261 9.31 12.66 23.04
C GLU A 261 10.04 11.99 21.87
N ALA A 262 11.14 11.30 22.13
CA ALA A 262 11.87 10.54 21.10
C ALA A 262 11.03 9.41 20.51
N GLU A 263 10.39 8.60 21.36
CA GLU A 263 9.58 7.46 20.92
C GLU A 263 8.33 7.85 20.13
N ASN A 264 7.81 9.08 20.29
CA ASN A 264 6.65 9.56 19.53
C ASN A 264 6.88 9.50 18.02
N ILE A 265 8.12 9.70 17.57
CA ILE A 265 8.48 9.65 16.13
C ILE A 265 8.12 8.30 15.51
N SER A 266 8.29 7.20 16.24
CA SER A 266 8.02 5.84 15.73
C SER A 266 6.81 5.17 16.36
N LYS A 267 5.79 5.93 16.84
CA LYS A 267 4.60 5.33 17.44
C LYS A 267 3.51 5.00 16.44
N ILE A 268 3.11 5.96 15.61
CA ILE A 268 1.89 5.90 14.77
C ILE A 268 2.22 6.25 13.34
N LEU A 269 1.77 5.42 12.40
CA LEU A 269 1.75 5.74 10.98
C LEU A 269 0.63 6.75 10.71
N TYR A 270 0.94 7.85 10.02
CA TYR A 270 0.01 8.94 9.69
C TYR A 270 -0.70 9.51 10.92
N PRO A 271 0.04 10.12 11.86
CA PRO A 271 -0.57 10.85 12.95
C PRO A 271 -1.45 11.99 12.41
N GLU A 272 -2.46 12.38 13.20
CA GLU A 272 -3.34 13.50 12.86
C GLU A 272 -2.52 14.78 12.64
N ASP A 273 -2.71 15.43 11.49
CA ASP A 273 -1.90 16.56 11.02
C ASP A 273 -2.67 17.86 10.78
N SER A 274 -3.89 17.94 11.30
CA SER A 274 -4.66 19.19 11.29
C SER A 274 -4.05 20.27 12.21
N THR A 275 -3.22 19.87 13.17
CA THR A 275 -2.53 20.77 14.11
C THR A 275 -1.07 21.02 13.69
N PRO A 276 -0.48 22.15 14.10
CA PRO A 276 0.95 22.41 13.86
C PRO A 276 1.87 21.32 14.43
N GLN A 277 1.55 20.77 15.60
CA GLN A 277 2.31 19.70 16.25
C GLN A 277 2.23 18.40 15.48
N GLY A 278 1.04 18.05 14.96
CA GLY A 278 0.88 16.88 14.12
C GLY A 278 1.64 16.97 12.79
N LYS A 279 1.65 18.18 12.19
CA LYS A 279 2.48 18.44 11.00
C LYS A 279 3.97 18.32 11.30
N ALA A 280 4.41 18.86 12.44
CA ALA A 280 5.80 18.75 12.88
C ALA A 280 6.20 17.28 13.04
N LEU A 281 5.38 16.47 13.73
CA LEU A 281 5.64 15.04 13.92
C LEU A 281 5.74 14.28 12.60
N ARG A 282 4.88 14.58 11.61
CA ARG A 282 4.98 13.97 10.28
C ARG A 282 6.28 14.32 9.56
N LEU A 283 6.74 15.56 9.63
CA LEU A 283 8.02 15.96 9.05
C LEU A 283 9.20 15.31 9.80
N GLU A 284 9.12 15.24 11.14
CA GLU A 284 10.10 14.53 11.96
C GLU A 284 10.22 13.06 11.56
N GLN A 285 9.10 12.35 11.34
CA GLN A 285 9.07 10.98 10.88
C GLN A 285 9.77 10.81 9.52
N GLN A 286 9.43 11.67 8.56
CA GLN A 286 10.01 11.61 7.21
C GLN A 286 11.53 11.81 7.25
N TYR A 287 11.99 12.83 7.95
CA TYR A 287 13.41 13.10 8.09
C TYR A 287 14.14 12.00 8.88
N PHE A 288 13.53 11.53 9.96
CA PHE A 288 14.11 10.52 10.86
C PHE A 288 14.56 9.27 10.09
N PHE A 289 13.64 8.62 9.36
CA PHE A 289 14.01 7.37 8.70
C PHE A 289 14.93 7.57 7.49
N VAL A 290 14.79 8.69 6.81
CA VAL A 290 15.60 8.98 5.62
C VAL A 290 17.04 9.31 6.01
N SER A 291 17.25 10.16 7.02
CA SER A 291 18.59 10.49 7.54
C SER A 291 19.29 9.23 8.05
N ALA A 292 18.61 8.43 8.87
CA ALA A 292 19.14 7.15 9.34
C ALA A 292 19.53 6.21 8.19
N SER A 293 18.71 6.13 7.15
CA SER A 293 18.96 5.25 6.01
C SER A 293 20.12 5.70 5.12
N ILE A 294 20.34 7.01 4.96
CA ILE A 294 21.49 7.54 4.23
C ILE A 294 22.80 7.21 4.99
N HIS A 295 22.85 7.49 6.29
CA HIS A 295 24.02 7.17 7.09
C HIS A 295 24.30 5.66 7.16
N ASP A 296 23.24 4.87 7.25
CA ASP A 296 23.35 3.42 7.21
C ASP A 296 23.90 2.91 5.87
N ALA A 297 23.45 3.44 4.75
CA ALA A 297 23.98 3.09 3.44
C ALA A 297 25.47 3.40 3.32
N ILE A 298 25.91 4.56 3.82
CA ILE A 298 27.34 4.92 3.85
C ILE A 298 28.09 3.88 4.69
N ARG A 299 27.63 3.59 5.90
CA ARG A 299 28.22 2.58 6.78
C ARG A 299 28.30 1.19 6.14
N VAL A 300 27.26 0.77 5.44
CA VAL A 300 27.17 -0.57 4.81
C VAL A 300 28.13 -0.69 3.63
N PHE A 301 28.15 0.30 2.74
CA PHE A 301 28.93 0.22 1.49
C PHE A 301 30.39 0.68 1.63
N TYR A 302 30.74 1.31 2.75
CA TYR A 302 32.14 1.73 3.05
C TYR A 302 32.59 1.26 4.44
N PRO A 303 32.56 -0.06 4.70
CA PRO A 303 32.80 -0.59 6.04
C PRO A 303 34.20 -0.28 6.54
N GLY A 304 34.28 0.20 7.79
CA GLY A 304 35.57 0.45 8.47
C GLY A 304 36.36 1.65 7.94
N GLN A 305 35.77 2.49 7.11
CA GLN A 305 36.40 3.70 6.59
C GLN A 305 35.88 4.95 7.31
N ASP A 306 36.72 5.66 8.01
CA ASP A 306 36.35 6.90 8.72
C ASP A 306 36.01 8.06 7.76
N LYS A 307 36.68 8.12 6.61
CA LYS A 307 36.44 9.11 5.54
C LYS A 307 36.46 8.44 4.18
N PRO A 308 35.40 7.75 3.81
CA PRO A 308 35.31 7.11 2.51
C PRO A 308 35.25 8.15 1.37
N ASP A 309 35.73 7.73 0.19
CA ASP A 309 35.49 8.48 -1.04
C ASP A 309 34.05 8.23 -1.53
N LEU A 310 33.15 9.18 -1.25
CA LEU A 310 31.74 9.09 -1.60
C LEU A 310 31.45 9.54 -3.05
N THR A 311 32.44 9.86 -3.87
CA THR A 311 32.23 10.17 -5.28
C THR A 311 31.62 8.99 -6.07
N THR A 312 31.81 7.77 -5.55
CA THR A 312 31.24 6.53 -6.08
C THR A 312 29.94 6.08 -5.41
N PHE A 313 29.36 6.89 -4.51
CA PHE A 313 28.18 6.49 -3.74
C PHE A 313 26.99 6.10 -4.62
N ALA A 314 26.69 6.89 -5.64
CA ALA A 314 25.63 6.62 -6.61
C ALA A 314 25.86 5.36 -7.50
N ASP A 315 27.10 4.84 -7.52
CA ASP A 315 27.42 3.59 -8.21
C ASP A 315 27.24 2.37 -7.28
N LYS A 316 27.17 2.60 -5.95
CA LYS A 316 26.95 1.56 -4.94
C LYS A 316 25.48 1.37 -4.60
N ILE A 317 24.71 2.46 -4.53
CA ILE A 317 23.30 2.42 -4.19
C ILE A 317 22.50 3.47 -4.96
N THR A 318 21.28 3.14 -5.34
CA THR A 318 20.29 4.09 -5.83
C THR A 318 19.09 4.08 -4.89
N PHE A 319 18.57 5.25 -4.54
CA PHE A 319 17.38 5.38 -3.72
C PHE A 319 16.15 5.64 -4.58
N GLN A 320 15.10 4.83 -4.35
CA GLN A 320 13.77 5.08 -4.90
C GLN A 320 12.90 5.72 -3.84
N LEU A 321 12.40 6.91 -4.15
CA LEU A 321 11.49 7.66 -3.30
C LEU A 321 10.06 7.22 -3.57
N ASN A 322 9.45 6.52 -2.61
CA ASN A 322 8.06 6.08 -2.70
C ASN A 322 7.14 7.22 -2.25
N ASP A 323 6.64 7.99 -3.20
CA ASP A 323 5.97 9.27 -3.04
C ASP A 323 6.90 10.38 -2.52
N THR A 324 6.33 11.49 -2.01
CA THR A 324 7.08 12.64 -1.51
C THR A 324 7.59 12.47 -0.09
N HIS A 325 7.15 11.48 0.65
CA HIS A 325 7.51 11.26 2.04
C HIS A 325 9.02 11.22 2.29
N PRO A 326 9.86 10.60 1.44
CA PRO A 326 11.29 10.57 1.65
C PRO A 326 12.08 11.67 0.89
N VAL A 327 11.42 12.64 0.27
CA VAL A 327 12.08 13.66 -0.59
C VAL A 327 13.08 14.54 0.19
N ILE A 328 12.87 14.73 1.51
CA ILE A 328 13.82 15.44 2.38
C ILE A 328 15.23 14.80 2.38
N GLY A 329 15.34 13.58 1.86
CA GLY A 329 16.63 12.90 1.64
C GLY A 329 17.55 13.61 0.64
N ILE A 330 17.00 14.38 -0.30
CA ILE A 330 17.78 15.15 -1.26
C ILE A 330 18.63 16.22 -0.53
N PRO A 331 18.04 17.17 0.22
CA PRO A 331 18.83 18.11 0.99
C PRO A 331 19.62 17.44 2.12
N GLU A 332 19.17 16.30 2.68
CA GLU A 332 19.95 15.58 3.68
C GLU A 332 21.23 15.00 3.10
N LEU A 333 21.20 14.33 1.96
CA LEU A 333 22.44 13.82 1.35
C LEU A 333 23.38 14.96 0.96
N MET A 334 22.86 16.09 0.48
CA MET A 334 23.65 17.30 0.26
C MET A 334 24.35 17.75 1.54
N ARG A 335 23.60 17.83 2.64
CA ARG A 335 24.14 18.21 3.96
C ARG A 335 25.25 17.25 4.42
N VAL A 336 24.97 15.94 4.37
CA VAL A 336 25.93 14.91 4.77
C VAL A 336 27.22 15.04 3.95
N LEU A 337 27.12 15.13 2.63
CA LEU A 337 28.29 15.25 1.75
C LEU A 337 29.11 16.53 2.02
N MET A 338 28.44 17.67 2.19
CA MET A 338 29.13 18.95 2.40
C MET A 338 29.63 19.14 3.83
N ASP A 339 28.76 18.93 4.81
CA ASP A 339 29.03 19.33 6.19
C ASP A 339 29.80 18.24 6.96
N GLU A 340 29.57 16.95 6.67
CA GLU A 340 30.25 15.84 7.37
C GLU A 340 31.49 15.35 6.61
N TYR A 341 31.41 15.30 5.25
CA TYR A 341 32.52 14.77 4.43
C TYR A 341 33.32 15.86 3.69
N GLY A 342 32.85 17.11 3.69
CA GLY A 342 33.60 18.27 3.20
C GLY A 342 33.66 18.43 1.68
N TYR A 343 32.73 17.82 0.93
CA TYR A 343 32.62 18.03 -0.52
C TYR A 343 32.11 19.44 -0.84
N ASP A 344 32.53 19.98 -1.96
CA ASP A 344 31.93 21.20 -2.51
C ASP A 344 30.52 20.97 -3.01
N TRP A 345 29.78 22.06 -3.26
CA TRP A 345 28.40 22.02 -3.70
C TRP A 345 28.18 21.23 -4.99
N ASP A 346 29.01 21.48 -6.00
CA ASP A 346 28.82 20.89 -7.34
C ASP A 346 29.06 19.37 -7.31
N THR A 347 30.07 18.93 -6.56
CA THR A 347 30.36 17.52 -6.35
C THR A 347 29.22 16.85 -5.56
N ALA A 348 28.78 17.47 -4.46
CA ALA A 348 27.66 16.96 -3.65
C ALA A 348 26.36 16.89 -4.47
N TRP A 349 26.05 17.92 -5.27
CA TRP A 349 24.88 17.92 -6.12
C TRP A 349 24.90 16.81 -7.17
N LYS A 350 26.06 16.61 -7.83
CA LYS A 350 26.22 15.56 -8.82
C LYS A 350 26.00 14.16 -8.26
N ILE A 351 26.51 13.91 -7.05
CA ILE A 351 26.28 12.63 -6.35
C ILE A 351 24.80 12.48 -6.00
N THR A 352 24.22 13.50 -5.37
CA THR A 352 22.83 13.49 -4.90
C THR A 352 21.84 13.29 -6.06
N ASN A 353 21.97 14.04 -7.15
CA ASN A 353 21.08 13.96 -8.29
C ASN A 353 21.09 12.58 -8.96
N LYS A 354 22.24 11.88 -8.95
CA LYS A 354 22.37 10.51 -9.46
C LYS A 354 21.82 9.43 -8.53
N THR A 355 21.71 9.74 -7.24
CA THR A 355 21.36 8.76 -6.22
C THR A 355 19.85 8.56 -6.11
N PHE A 356 19.06 9.63 -6.27
CA PHE A 356 17.61 9.59 -6.02
C PHE A 356 16.79 9.50 -7.31
N ASN A 357 15.68 8.75 -7.21
CA ASN A 357 14.63 8.66 -8.22
C ASN A 357 13.27 8.77 -7.53
N TYR A 358 12.29 9.39 -8.19
CA TYR A 358 10.99 9.72 -7.61
C TYR A 358 9.85 9.00 -8.31
N THR A 359 9.05 8.27 -7.54
CA THR A 359 7.75 7.75 -7.96
C THR A 359 6.64 8.65 -7.42
N CYS A 360 5.86 9.27 -8.32
CA CYS A 360 4.68 10.04 -7.95
C CYS A 360 3.45 9.13 -7.92
N HIS A 361 2.68 9.17 -6.84
CA HIS A 361 1.41 8.43 -6.69
C HIS A 361 0.18 9.32 -6.76
N THR A 362 0.33 10.59 -7.09
CA THR A 362 -0.73 11.61 -6.99
C THR A 362 -0.97 12.28 -8.34
N LEU A 363 -2.26 12.49 -8.68
CA LEU A 363 -2.69 13.28 -9.85
C LEU A 363 -3.29 14.63 -9.49
N LEU A 364 -3.75 14.79 -8.25
CA LEU A 364 -4.37 16.02 -7.77
C LEU A 364 -3.27 17.02 -7.40
N PRO A 365 -3.12 18.16 -8.12
CA PRO A 365 -2.10 19.16 -7.80
C PRO A 365 -2.19 19.66 -6.36
N GLU A 366 -3.40 19.82 -5.84
CA GLU A 366 -3.69 20.24 -4.46
C GLU A 366 -3.30 19.20 -3.40
N ALA A 367 -3.14 17.93 -3.78
CA ALA A 367 -2.73 16.84 -2.89
C ALA A 367 -1.21 16.58 -2.92
N LEU A 368 -0.46 17.30 -3.78
CA LEU A 368 1.00 17.28 -3.74
C LEU A 368 1.49 17.92 -2.43
N GLU A 369 2.41 17.22 -1.76
CA GLU A 369 2.89 17.63 -0.44
C GLU A 369 3.64 18.96 -0.48
N VAL A 370 3.20 19.89 0.36
CA VAL A 370 3.80 21.21 0.53
C VAL A 370 4.04 21.45 2.03
N TRP A 371 5.27 21.81 2.39
CA TRP A 371 5.62 22.11 3.77
C TRP A 371 5.80 23.61 3.95
N PRO A 372 5.25 24.20 5.04
CA PRO A 372 5.56 25.58 5.39
C PRO A 372 7.08 25.73 5.64
N SER A 373 7.72 26.71 5.01
CA SER A 373 9.16 26.94 5.16
C SER A 373 9.54 27.25 6.60
N LYS A 374 8.66 27.93 7.35
CA LYS A 374 8.82 28.15 8.78
C LYS A 374 9.00 26.84 9.55
N LEU A 375 8.17 25.83 9.28
CA LEU A 375 8.26 24.52 9.95
C LEU A 375 9.56 23.81 9.62
N ILE A 376 9.97 23.81 8.34
CA ILE A 376 11.26 23.21 7.96
C ILE A 376 12.40 23.99 8.64
N GLY A 377 12.35 25.31 8.66
CA GLY A 377 13.38 26.14 9.31
C GLY A 377 13.49 25.94 10.82
N GLU A 378 12.39 25.66 11.51
CA GLU A 378 12.39 25.36 12.94
C GLU A 378 12.94 23.95 13.25
N LEU A 379 12.60 22.96 12.45
CA LEU A 379 13.03 21.56 12.65
C LEU A 379 14.38 21.25 11.99
N LEU A 380 14.64 21.80 10.82
CA LEU A 380 15.75 21.44 9.93
C LEU A 380 16.37 22.70 9.29
N PRO A 381 16.92 23.63 10.08
CA PRO A 381 17.35 24.94 9.57
C PRO A 381 18.42 24.85 8.49
N ARG A 382 19.35 23.89 8.59
CA ARG A 382 20.37 23.68 7.57
C ARG A 382 19.80 23.16 6.25
N HIS A 383 18.79 22.31 6.31
CA HIS A 383 18.11 21.78 5.13
C HIS A 383 17.35 22.87 4.39
N LEU A 384 16.72 23.80 5.11
CA LEU A 384 16.04 24.94 4.49
C LEU A 384 17.03 25.79 3.68
N GLU A 385 18.21 26.15 4.26
CA GLU A 385 19.25 26.88 3.51
C GLU A 385 19.72 26.12 2.25
N ILE A 386 19.82 24.80 2.34
CA ILE A 386 20.19 23.95 1.18
C ILE A 386 19.07 23.95 0.14
N ILE A 387 17.80 23.85 0.54
CA ILE A 387 16.65 23.90 -0.37
C ILE A 387 16.56 25.25 -1.07
N GLU A 388 16.77 26.36 -0.34
CA GLU A 388 16.83 27.71 -0.94
C GLU A 388 17.92 27.78 -2.02
N ARG A 389 19.11 27.29 -1.73
CA ARG A 389 20.21 27.26 -2.71
C ARG A 389 19.93 26.32 -3.89
N ILE A 390 19.26 25.19 -3.68
CA ILE A 390 18.80 24.32 -4.77
C ILE A 390 17.82 25.07 -5.67
N ASN A 391 16.88 25.84 -5.08
CA ASN A 391 15.95 26.65 -5.82
C ASN A 391 16.64 27.75 -6.63
N ASP A 392 17.61 28.46 -6.04
CA ASP A 392 18.38 29.50 -6.75
C ASP A 392 19.14 28.93 -7.95
N GLN A 393 19.77 27.77 -7.77
CA GLN A 393 20.44 27.03 -8.85
C GLN A 393 19.45 26.63 -9.94
N PHE A 394 18.27 26.11 -9.56
CA PHE A 394 17.23 25.72 -10.47
C PHE A 394 16.70 26.87 -11.31
N GLU A 395 16.38 27.99 -10.67
CA GLU A 395 15.93 29.21 -11.37
C GLU A 395 17.01 29.74 -12.35
N ALA A 396 18.28 29.73 -11.95
CA ALA A 396 19.38 30.14 -12.81
C ALA A 396 19.51 29.20 -14.04
N GLU A 397 19.33 27.89 -13.84
CA GLU A 397 19.33 26.92 -14.95
C GLU A 397 18.14 27.13 -15.90
N LEU A 398 16.94 27.38 -15.38
CA LEU A 398 15.76 27.66 -16.19
C LEU A 398 15.93 28.94 -17.02
N LYS A 399 16.49 30.01 -16.43
CA LYS A 399 16.81 31.26 -17.15
C LYS A 399 17.82 31.00 -18.27
N ALA A 400 18.85 30.22 -18.00
CA ALA A 400 19.86 29.84 -18.99
C ALA A 400 19.26 29.00 -20.15
N LYS A 401 18.23 28.22 -19.88
CA LYS A 401 17.46 27.46 -20.88
C LYS A 401 16.43 28.33 -21.65
N GLY A 402 16.27 29.60 -21.28
CA GLY A 402 15.33 30.53 -21.93
C GLY A 402 13.89 30.34 -21.51
N VAL A 403 13.62 29.76 -20.37
CA VAL A 403 12.28 29.66 -19.78
C VAL A 403 11.83 31.07 -19.34
N ASP A 404 10.58 31.41 -19.59
CA ASP A 404 10.03 32.71 -19.21
C ASP A 404 9.84 32.84 -17.70
N GLU A 405 9.84 34.10 -17.19
CA GLU A 405 9.78 34.37 -15.76
C GLU A 405 8.50 33.89 -15.07
N ALA A 406 7.36 33.88 -15.77
CA ALA A 406 6.11 33.38 -15.21
C ALA A 406 6.18 31.86 -14.98
N THR A 407 6.69 31.14 -15.95
CA THR A 407 6.91 29.70 -15.87
C THR A 407 7.95 29.36 -14.78
N ILE A 408 9.07 30.13 -14.68
CA ILE A 408 10.06 29.95 -13.63
C ILE A 408 9.42 30.10 -12.24
N LYS A 409 8.63 31.14 -12.05
CA LYS A 409 7.90 31.35 -10.79
C LYS A 409 6.92 30.22 -10.47
N ASP A 410 6.23 29.70 -11.49
CA ASP A 410 5.31 28.57 -11.33
C ASP A 410 6.06 27.27 -10.94
N MET A 411 7.28 27.08 -11.45
CA MET A 411 8.12 25.93 -11.15
C MET A 411 8.93 26.06 -9.84
N ALA A 412 8.93 27.19 -9.17
CA ALA A 412 9.75 27.41 -7.97
C ALA A 412 9.56 26.30 -6.94
N ILE A 413 10.64 25.73 -6.44
CA ILE A 413 10.66 24.71 -5.39
C ILE A 413 10.37 25.38 -4.04
N TYR A 414 11.01 26.51 -3.78
CA TYR A 414 10.87 27.34 -2.61
C TYR A 414 10.19 28.67 -2.99
N THR A 415 9.09 28.99 -2.30
CA THR A 415 8.28 30.18 -2.61
C THR A 415 8.42 31.29 -1.57
N GLY A 416 9.35 31.18 -0.62
CA GLY A 416 9.44 32.03 0.56
C GLY A 416 8.63 31.46 1.73
N ASP A 417 7.36 31.16 1.52
CA ASP A 417 6.46 30.67 2.55
C ASP A 417 6.40 29.14 2.63
N SER A 418 6.76 28.45 1.56
CA SER A 418 6.59 27.01 1.45
C SER A 418 7.64 26.33 0.58
N VAL A 419 7.78 25.01 0.77
CA VAL A 419 8.57 24.11 -0.05
C VAL A 419 7.66 23.07 -0.70
N ARG A 420 7.72 22.97 -2.03
CA ARG A 420 6.95 22.03 -2.85
C ARG A 420 7.75 20.76 -3.08
N MET A 421 7.41 19.68 -2.37
CA MET A 421 8.23 18.47 -2.30
C MET A 421 8.31 17.71 -3.63
N ALA A 422 7.21 17.61 -4.37
CA ALA A 422 7.22 16.99 -5.70
C ALA A 422 8.13 17.74 -6.69
N PHE A 423 8.23 19.05 -6.58
CA PHE A 423 9.10 19.88 -7.41
C PHE A 423 10.57 19.70 -7.03
N LEU A 424 10.85 19.65 -5.72
CA LEU A 424 12.18 19.30 -5.22
C LEU A 424 12.62 17.92 -5.73
N ALA A 425 11.75 16.92 -5.68
CA ALA A 425 12.03 15.58 -6.16
C ALA A 425 12.27 15.55 -7.69
N SER A 426 11.47 16.28 -8.46
CA SER A 426 11.56 16.33 -9.92
C SER A 426 12.86 16.97 -10.43
N TYR A 427 13.39 17.94 -9.70
CA TYR A 427 14.67 18.55 -10.02
C TYR A 427 15.86 17.82 -9.39
N GLY A 428 15.74 17.47 -8.11
CA GLY A 428 16.82 16.84 -7.33
C GLY A 428 17.06 15.37 -7.61
N GLY A 429 16.10 14.68 -8.24
CA GLY A 429 16.23 13.28 -8.64
C GLY A 429 16.61 13.09 -10.09
N SER A 430 17.07 11.88 -10.42
CA SER A 430 17.48 11.50 -11.78
C SER A 430 16.27 11.21 -12.67
N HIS A 431 15.27 10.51 -12.13
CA HIS A 431 14.07 10.09 -12.86
C HIS A 431 12.80 10.37 -12.06
N VAL A 432 11.71 10.56 -12.79
CA VAL A 432 10.34 10.68 -12.26
C VAL A 432 9.47 9.67 -13.01
N ASN A 433 8.77 8.80 -12.29
CA ASN A 433 7.84 7.88 -12.93
C ASN A 433 6.43 7.98 -12.36
N GLY A 434 5.46 7.79 -13.26
CA GLY A 434 4.10 7.45 -12.88
C GLY A 434 3.95 5.93 -12.69
N VAL A 435 2.76 5.50 -12.28
CA VAL A 435 2.49 4.12 -11.83
C VAL A 435 1.43 3.38 -12.64
N ALA A 436 0.97 3.99 -13.72
CA ALA A 436 0.16 3.43 -14.79
C ALA A 436 0.35 4.29 -16.05
N GLU A 437 0.07 3.77 -17.24
CA GLU A 437 0.30 4.50 -18.49
C GLU A 437 -0.51 5.81 -18.54
N LEU A 438 -1.82 5.75 -18.28
CA LEU A 438 -2.66 6.95 -18.21
C LEU A 438 -2.15 7.93 -17.15
N HIS A 439 -1.79 7.43 -15.97
CA HIS A 439 -1.25 8.26 -14.89
C HIS A 439 0.01 9.01 -15.34
N SER A 440 0.94 8.32 -15.98
CA SER A 440 2.18 8.91 -16.45
C SER A 440 1.95 9.98 -17.52
N GLN A 441 0.94 9.79 -18.37
CA GLN A 441 0.54 10.81 -19.36
C GLN A 441 -0.06 12.04 -18.67
N LEU A 442 -0.99 11.84 -17.73
CA LEU A 442 -1.63 12.92 -16.97
C LEU A 442 -0.64 13.67 -16.07
N LEU A 443 0.32 12.95 -15.48
CA LEU A 443 1.39 13.55 -14.67
C LEU A 443 2.22 14.56 -15.48
N LYS A 444 2.55 14.23 -16.73
CA LYS A 444 3.24 15.09 -17.67
C LYS A 444 2.37 16.22 -18.24
N ALA A 445 1.06 16.02 -18.26
CA ALA A 445 0.14 17.00 -18.85
C ALA A 445 -0.37 18.05 -17.85
N VAL A 446 -0.42 17.72 -16.55
CA VAL A 446 -1.05 18.57 -15.52
C VAL A 446 -0.08 18.88 -14.38
N PRO A 447 0.14 18.04 -13.34
CA PRO A 447 0.84 18.51 -12.14
C PRO A 447 2.33 18.79 -12.34
N LEU A 448 3.00 18.09 -13.26
CA LEU A 448 4.43 18.25 -13.54
C LEU A 448 4.71 18.63 -15.00
N LYS A 449 3.73 19.26 -15.68
CA LYS A 449 3.85 19.65 -17.09
C LYS A 449 5.11 20.45 -17.38
N ASN A 450 5.34 21.51 -16.64
CA ASN A 450 6.48 22.39 -16.88
C ASN A 450 7.82 21.67 -16.68
N PHE A 451 7.88 20.75 -15.70
CA PHE A 451 9.08 19.90 -15.50
C PHE A 451 9.28 18.91 -16.66
N SER A 452 8.18 18.31 -17.14
CA SER A 452 8.25 17.39 -18.28
C SER A 452 8.64 18.10 -19.57
N ASP A 453 8.19 19.33 -19.77
CA ASP A 453 8.55 20.14 -20.94
C ASP A 453 10.04 20.52 -20.93
N VAL A 454 10.61 20.83 -19.76
CA VAL A 454 12.02 21.23 -19.62
C VAL A 454 12.97 20.03 -19.53
N TYR A 455 12.53 18.93 -18.92
CA TYR A 455 13.34 17.72 -18.68
C TYR A 455 12.61 16.44 -19.14
N PRO A 456 12.26 16.32 -20.44
CA PRO A 456 11.43 15.22 -20.93
C PRO A 456 12.04 13.83 -20.68
N ASP A 457 13.37 13.72 -20.74
CA ASP A 457 14.10 12.45 -20.58
C ASP A 457 14.07 11.90 -19.15
N ARG A 458 13.65 12.71 -18.16
CA ARG A 458 13.51 12.24 -16.77
C ARG A 458 12.22 11.47 -16.53
N PHE A 459 11.20 11.68 -17.39
CA PHE A 459 9.85 11.15 -17.16
C PHE A 459 9.64 9.82 -17.86
N THR A 460 9.26 8.81 -17.10
CA THR A 460 8.94 7.49 -17.61
C THR A 460 7.69 6.90 -16.93
N ASN A 461 7.22 5.76 -17.43
CA ASN A 461 6.17 4.97 -16.83
C ASN A 461 6.72 3.65 -16.30
N VAL A 462 6.30 3.27 -15.11
CA VAL A 462 6.39 1.90 -14.63
C VAL A 462 5.04 1.52 -14.04
N THR A 463 4.24 0.77 -14.80
CA THR A 463 2.94 0.31 -14.33
C THR A 463 3.13 -0.60 -13.12
N ASN A 464 2.34 -0.37 -12.07
CA ASN A 464 2.35 -1.18 -10.85
C ASN A 464 2.08 -2.65 -11.15
N GLY A 465 2.41 -3.49 -10.18
CA GLY A 465 2.13 -4.91 -10.20
C GLY A 465 2.01 -5.47 -8.79
N VAL A 466 1.62 -6.72 -8.69
CA VAL A 466 1.45 -7.45 -7.44
C VAL A 466 2.21 -8.77 -7.46
N THR A 467 2.66 -9.23 -6.29
CA THR A 467 3.38 -10.51 -6.21
C THR A 467 2.43 -11.70 -6.36
N PRO A 468 2.72 -12.62 -7.30
CA PRO A 468 1.91 -13.83 -7.49
C PRO A 468 2.05 -14.81 -6.32
N ARG A 469 3.16 -14.76 -5.57
CA ARG A 469 3.40 -15.63 -4.42
C ARG A 469 2.32 -15.43 -3.37
N ARG A 470 2.12 -14.21 -2.88
CA ARG A 470 1.09 -13.93 -1.88
C ARG A 470 -0.32 -13.95 -2.46
N PHE A 471 -0.56 -13.31 -3.61
CA PHE A 471 -1.93 -13.04 -4.07
C PHE A 471 -2.55 -14.13 -4.97
N ILE A 472 -1.77 -15.13 -5.38
CA ILE A 472 -2.30 -16.33 -6.04
C ILE A 472 -1.91 -17.58 -5.27
N LYS A 473 -0.59 -17.87 -5.11
CA LYS A 473 -0.15 -19.14 -4.54
C LYS A 473 -0.61 -19.33 -3.10
N LEU A 474 -0.44 -18.32 -2.23
CA LEU A 474 -0.87 -18.41 -0.84
C LEU A 474 -2.37 -18.13 -0.67
N ALA A 475 -2.90 -17.08 -1.30
CA ALA A 475 -4.29 -16.69 -1.13
C ALA A 475 -5.28 -17.67 -1.79
N ASN A 476 -4.89 -18.32 -2.90
CA ASN A 476 -5.78 -19.15 -3.71
C ASN A 476 -5.08 -20.42 -4.19
N PRO A 477 -4.70 -21.33 -3.28
CA PRO A 477 -3.97 -22.53 -3.62
C PRO A 477 -4.72 -23.42 -4.61
N ARG A 478 -6.05 -23.52 -4.54
CA ARG A 478 -6.86 -24.28 -5.49
C ARG A 478 -6.75 -23.72 -6.91
N LEU A 479 -6.81 -22.39 -7.07
CA LEU A 479 -6.61 -21.77 -8.37
C LEU A 479 -5.18 -22.00 -8.87
N SER A 480 -4.19 -21.86 -8.00
CA SER A 480 -2.79 -22.16 -8.32
C SER A 480 -2.61 -23.58 -8.88
N ASP A 481 -3.29 -24.55 -8.28
CA ASP A 481 -3.21 -25.96 -8.73
C ASP A 481 -3.89 -26.15 -10.10
N VAL A 482 -5.05 -25.54 -10.33
CA VAL A 482 -5.76 -25.58 -11.63
C VAL A 482 -4.95 -24.89 -12.73
N ILE A 483 -4.30 -23.75 -12.43
CA ILE A 483 -3.39 -23.06 -13.36
C ILE A 483 -2.20 -23.97 -13.70
N THR A 484 -1.56 -24.55 -12.69
CA THR A 484 -0.41 -25.44 -12.88
C THR A 484 -0.79 -26.69 -13.69
N GLU A 485 -1.96 -27.29 -13.44
CA GLU A 485 -2.49 -28.40 -14.23
C GLU A 485 -2.74 -27.96 -15.69
N GLY A 486 -3.39 -26.83 -15.89
CA GLY A 486 -3.72 -26.31 -17.23
C GLY A 486 -2.49 -25.95 -18.06
N LEU A 487 -1.47 -25.38 -17.45
CA LEU A 487 -0.21 -25.01 -18.11
C LEU A 487 0.81 -26.17 -18.18
N GLY A 488 0.64 -27.20 -17.36
CA GLY A 488 1.61 -28.29 -17.21
C GLY A 488 2.93 -27.87 -16.55
N THR A 489 2.96 -26.74 -15.87
CA THR A 489 4.16 -26.20 -15.21
C THR A 489 3.78 -25.21 -14.11
N ASP A 490 4.63 -25.11 -13.08
CA ASP A 490 4.55 -24.08 -12.01
C ASP A 490 5.46 -22.87 -12.24
N LYS A 491 6.18 -22.82 -13.35
CA LYS A 491 7.08 -21.70 -13.70
C LYS A 491 6.36 -20.35 -13.83
N TRP A 492 5.05 -20.37 -14.01
CA TRP A 492 4.21 -19.16 -14.02
C TRP A 492 4.31 -18.34 -12.72
N LEU A 493 4.69 -18.94 -11.60
CA LEU A 493 4.92 -18.22 -10.33
C LEU A 493 6.13 -17.26 -10.38
N SER A 494 7.03 -17.45 -11.33
CA SER A 494 8.18 -16.58 -11.57
C SER A 494 8.11 -15.84 -12.90
N ASP A 495 7.14 -16.19 -13.75
CA ASP A 495 6.87 -15.55 -15.04
C ASP A 495 5.37 -15.58 -15.32
N LEU A 496 4.66 -14.56 -14.82
CA LEU A 496 3.20 -14.49 -14.95
C LEU A 496 2.69 -14.36 -16.39
N GLU A 497 3.52 -13.97 -17.37
CA GLU A 497 3.10 -13.95 -18.76
C GLU A 497 2.77 -15.35 -19.30
N LEU A 498 3.27 -16.40 -18.67
CA LEU A 498 2.89 -17.79 -18.98
C LEU A 498 1.40 -18.08 -18.76
N LEU A 499 0.69 -17.24 -17.96
CA LEU A 499 -0.77 -17.37 -17.81
C LEU A 499 -1.52 -17.25 -19.14
N GLN A 500 -0.96 -16.60 -20.15
CA GLN A 500 -1.55 -16.56 -21.48
C GLN A 500 -1.78 -17.94 -22.09
N GLY A 501 -1.07 -18.95 -21.64
CA GLY A 501 -1.33 -20.36 -22.00
C GLY A 501 -2.72 -20.87 -21.61
N LEU A 502 -3.43 -20.16 -20.71
CA LEU A 502 -4.80 -20.47 -20.32
C LEU A 502 -5.85 -19.98 -21.33
N VAL A 503 -5.51 -19.06 -22.25
CA VAL A 503 -6.48 -18.50 -23.21
C VAL A 503 -7.23 -19.57 -24.01
N PRO A 504 -6.56 -20.57 -24.61
CA PRO A 504 -7.27 -21.65 -25.29
C PRO A 504 -8.18 -22.49 -24.39
N LEU A 505 -7.82 -22.60 -23.09
CA LEU A 505 -8.59 -23.36 -22.10
C LEU A 505 -9.89 -22.67 -21.70
N ALA A 506 -10.07 -21.40 -22.00
CA ALA A 506 -11.36 -20.70 -21.84
C ALA A 506 -12.46 -21.26 -22.74
N GLU A 507 -12.11 -21.98 -23.82
CA GLU A 507 -13.06 -22.70 -24.70
C GLU A 507 -13.26 -24.16 -24.29
N ASP A 508 -12.48 -24.69 -23.34
CA ASP A 508 -12.65 -26.03 -22.80
C ASP A 508 -13.65 -26.03 -21.66
N ALA A 509 -14.84 -26.55 -21.90
CA ALA A 509 -15.93 -26.58 -20.92
C ALA A 509 -15.55 -27.31 -19.61
N GLU A 510 -14.70 -28.36 -19.67
CA GLU A 510 -14.28 -29.08 -18.46
C GLU A 510 -13.30 -28.25 -17.63
N PHE A 511 -12.37 -27.54 -18.27
CA PHE A 511 -11.49 -26.61 -17.58
C PHE A 511 -12.27 -25.47 -16.94
N VAL A 512 -13.22 -24.86 -17.67
CA VAL A 512 -14.07 -23.77 -17.16
C VAL A 512 -14.91 -24.23 -15.97
N LYS A 513 -15.45 -25.47 -15.99
CA LYS A 513 -16.17 -26.05 -14.83
C LYS A 513 -15.25 -26.24 -13.62
N LYS A 514 -14.01 -26.74 -13.81
CA LYS A 514 -13.03 -26.82 -12.72
C LYS A 514 -12.75 -25.47 -12.12
N PHE A 515 -12.56 -24.46 -12.96
CA PHE A 515 -12.31 -23.08 -12.53
C PHE A 515 -13.50 -22.51 -11.73
N ALA A 516 -14.73 -22.73 -12.20
CA ALA A 516 -15.96 -22.33 -11.49
C ALA A 516 -16.08 -23.03 -10.12
N ALA A 517 -15.73 -24.33 -10.06
CA ALA A 517 -15.75 -25.07 -8.80
C ALA A 517 -14.74 -24.52 -7.77
N VAL A 518 -13.56 -24.06 -8.21
CA VAL A 518 -12.59 -23.36 -7.34
C VAL A 518 -13.21 -22.09 -6.76
N LYS A 519 -13.84 -21.25 -7.59
CA LYS A 519 -14.51 -20.02 -7.14
C LYS A 519 -15.56 -20.33 -6.09
N GLN A 520 -16.43 -21.33 -6.34
CA GLN A 520 -17.45 -21.72 -5.39
C GLN A 520 -16.87 -22.21 -4.06
N ALA A 521 -15.81 -23.01 -4.10
CA ALA A 521 -15.13 -23.46 -2.87
C ALA A 521 -14.53 -22.29 -2.08
N ASN A 522 -13.92 -21.31 -2.77
CA ASN A 522 -13.39 -20.11 -2.13
C ASN A 522 -14.49 -19.23 -1.50
N LYS A 523 -15.69 -19.17 -2.10
CA LYS A 523 -16.85 -18.47 -1.53
C LYS A 523 -17.32 -19.14 -0.23
N VAL A 524 -17.32 -20.48 -0.18
CA VAL A 524 -17.62 -21.25 1.04
C VAL A 524 -16.57 -20.97 2.13
N ASP A 525 -15.27 -20.98 1.77
CA ASP A 525 -14.20 -20.68 2.73
C ASP A 525 -14.31 -19.27 3.28
N PHE A 526 -14.59 -18.29 2.42
CA PHE A 526 -14.81 -16.91 2.87
C PHE A 526 -16.04 -16.76 3.78
N SER A 527 -17.15 -17.43 3.45
CA SER A 527 -18.33 -17.47 4.31
C SER A 527 -18.01 -17.99 5.71
N ASN A 528 -17.25 -19.10 5.79
CA ASN A 528 -16.81 -19.68 7.05
C ASN A 528 -15.85 -18.75 7.81
N PHE A 529 -14.92 -18.10 7.12
CA PHE A 529 -14.02 -17.11 7.69
C PHE A 529 -14.79 -15.90 8.23
N ALA A 530 -15.72 -15.35 7.47
CA ALA A 530 -16.53 -14.21 7.86
C ALA A 530 -17.42 -14.53 9.07
N LYS A 531 -18.00 -15.74 9.11
CA LYS A 531 -18.77 -16.21 10.28
C LYS A 531 -17.91 -16.30 11.53
N ARG A 532 -16.74 -16.95 11.42
CA ARG A 532 -15.84 -17.15 12.56
C ARG A 532 -15.27 -15.84 13.10
N LYS A 533 -14.86 -14.93 12.20
CA LYS A 533 -14.13 -13.71 12.57
C LYS A 533 -15.03 -12.52 12.88
N TYR A 534 -16.11 -12.37 12.13
CA TYR A 534 -17.00 -11.20 12.18
C TYR A 534 -18.43 -11.53 12.60
N GLY A 535 -18.80 -12.80 12.69
CA GLY A 535 -20.16 -13.22 12.98
C GLY A 535 -21.14 -13.06 11.80
N PHE A 536 -20.64 -12.82 10.59
CA PHE A 536 -21.46 -12.61 9.38
C PHE A 536 -21.91 -13.91 8.76
N ASP A 537 -23.21 -14.02 8.48
CA ASP A 537 -23.82 -15.13 7.73
C ASP A 537 -23.90 -14.78 6.24
N ILE A 538 -22.83 -15.07 5.52
CA ILE A 538 -22.76 -14.82 4.07
C ILE A 538 -23.18 -16.08 3.32
N ASP A 539 -24.20 -15.97 2.45
CA ASP A 539 -24.57 -17.07 1.57
C ASP A 539 -23.57 -17.20 0.40
N PRO A 540 -22.79 -18.30 0.32
CA PRO A 540 -21.80 -18.48 -0.73
C PRO A 540 -22.41 -18.68 -2.13
N ASN A 541 -23.75 -18.81 -2.25
CA ASN A 541 -24.43 -18.96 -3.53
C ASN A 541 -24.84 -17.62 -4.16
N THR A 542 -24.70 -16.51 -3.44
CA THR A 542 -24.95 -15.17 -3.99
C THR A 542 -23.76 -14.67 -4.81
N MET A 543 -23.96 -13.71 -5.70
CA MET A 543 -22.84 -13.00 -6.32
C MET A 543 -22.10 -12.17 -5.26
N ILE A 544 -20.83 -12.47 -5.01
CA ILE A 544 -19.99 -11.69 -4.10
C ILE A 544 -19.40 -10.51 -4.86
N ASN A 545 -19.92 -9.33 -4.54
CA ASN A 545 -19.56 -8.05 -5.13
C ASN A 545 -18.76 -7.23 -4.11
N THR A 546 -17.53 -6.91 -4.42
CA THR A 546 -16.56 -6.39 -3.43
C THR A 546 -16.09 -5.00 -3.78
N MET A 547 -16.07 -4.12 -2.79
CA MET A 547 -15.44 -2.80 -2.86
C MET A 547 -14.50 -2.60 -1.66
N VAL A 548 -13.23 -3.02 -1.80
CA VAL A 548 -12.22 -2.91 -0.76
C VAL A 548 -11.14 -1.94 -1.19
N LYS A 549 -11.22 -0.74 -0.64
CA LYS A 549 -10.36 0.42 -0.96
C LYS A 549 -10.31 1.34 0.25
N ARG A 550 -9.22 2.10 0.43
CA ARG A 550 -9.23 3.23 1.37
C ARG A 550 -10.47 4.08 1.17
N LEU A 551 -11.14 4.48 2.23
CA LEU A 551 -12.32 5.32 2.09
C LEU A 551 -11.89 6.74 1.76
N HIS A 552 -12.27 7.17 0.56
CA HIS A 552 -12.05 8.51 0.05
C HIS A 552 -13.16 8.85 -0.96
N GLU A 553 -13.60 10.09 -0.99
CA GLU A 553 -14.72 10.51 -1.85
C GLU A 553 -14.44 10.25 -3.34
N TYR A 554 -13.20 10.43 -3.83
CA TYR A 554 -12.87 10.18 -5.25
C TYR A 554 -13.00 8.70 -5.66
N LYS A 555 -12.89 7.75 -4.70
CA LYS A 555 -13.08 6.32 -4.93
C LYS A 555 -14.55 5.94 -5.04
N ARG A 556 -15.41 6.83 -4.59
CA ARG A 556 -16.87 6.81 -4.77
C ARG A 556 -17.58 5.62 -4.13
N GLN A 557 -17.21 5.24 -2.90
CA GLN A 557 -18.03 4.32 -2.09
C GLN A 557 -19.48 4.83 -1.97
N ALA A 558 -19.67 6.15 -1.99
CA ALA A 558 -20.99 6.77 -2.02
C ALA A 558 -21.81 6.36 -3.24
N LEU A 559 -21.20 6.26 -4.43
CA LEU A 559 -21.90 5.78 -5.64
C LEU A 559 -22.40 4.33 -5.44
N LYS A 560 -21.56 3.46 -4.89
CA LYS A 560 -21.92 2.07 -4.61
C LYS A 560 -23.06 1.98 -3.61
N ILE A 561 -22.97 2.68 -2.48
CA ILE A 561 -24.02 2.57 -1.45
C ILE A 561 -25.33 3.20 -1.91
N LEU A 562 -25.29 4.29 -2.68
CA LEU A 562 -26.49 4.89 -3.28
C LEU A 562 -27.18 3.93 -4.26
N SER A 563 -26.42 3.16 -5.05
CA SER A 563 -27.01 2.13 -5.92
C SER A 563 -27.70 1.03 -5.13
N VAL A 564 -27.12 0.60 -4.03
CA VAL A 564 -27.72 -0.42 -3.13
C VAL A 564 -29.01 0.10 -2.51
N ILE A 565 -29.01 1.37 -2.08
CA ILE A 565 -30.23 2.02 -1.54
C ILE A 565 -31.30 2.16 -2.61
N ALA A 566 -30.92 2.47 -3.86
CA ALA A 566 -31.88 2.56 -4.98
C ALA A 566 -32.55 1.21 -5.27
N ASP A 567 -31.77 0.12 -5.31
CA ASP A 567 -32.32 -1.24 -5.45
C ASP A 567 -33.26 -1.59 -4.28
N TYR A 568 -32.87 -1.25 -3.07
CA TYR A 568 -33.72 -1.43 -1.89
C TYR A 568 -35.02 -0.61 -1.98
N ALA A 569 -34.95 0.66 -2.42
CA ALA A 569 -36.12 1.51 -2.60
C ALA A 569 -37.10 0.93 -3.66
N ASP A 570 -36.59 0.38 -4.76
CA ASP A 570 -37.38 -0.26 -5.78
C ASP A 570 -38.11 -1.53 -5.24
N ILE A 571 -37.47 -2.30 -4.36
CA ILE A 571 -38.11 -3.43 -3.67
C ILE A 571 -39.20 -2.91 -2.71
N LYS A 572 -38.88 -1.93 -1.86
CA LYS A 572 -39.81 -1.41 -0.84
C LYS A 572 -41.05 -0.73 -1.44
N SER A 573 -40.91 -0.09 -2.58
CA SER A 573 -42.02 0.54 -3.30
C SER A 573 -42.85 -0.48 -4.11
N GLY A 574 -42.40 -1.75 -4.20
CA GLY A 574 -43.06 -2.79 -5.01
C GLY A 574 -42.86 -2.63 -6.52
N LYS A 575 -41.95 -1.75 -6.94
CA LYS A 575 -41.58 -1.58 -8.35
C LYS A 575 -40.85 -2.80 -8.89
N VAL A 576 -40.06 -3.46 -8.04
CA VAL A 576 -39.38 -4.72 -8.32
C VAL A 576 -39.77 -5.74 -7.26
N SER A 577 -40.16 -6.94 -7.66
CA SER A 577 -40.38 -8.05 -6.72
C SER A 577 -39.05 -8.58 -6.21
N ALA A 578 -38.92 -8.78 -4.89
CA ALA A 578 -37.73 -9.41 -4.34
C ALA A 578 -37.44 -10.80 -4.93
N ASP A 579 -38.47 -11.53 -5.39
CA ASP A 579 -38.27 -12.84 -6.01
C ASP A 579 -37.55 -12.75 -7.37
N ASP A 580 -37.65 -11.62 -8.06
CA ASP A 580 -37.00 -11.37 -9.35
C ASP A 580 -35.57 -10.83 -9.21
N VAL A 581 -35.20 -10.37 -8.02
CA VAL A 581 -33.85 -9.84 -7.72
C VAL A 581 -32.84 -10.98 -7.72
N MET A 582 -31.75 -10.77 -8.44
CA MET A 582 -30.60 -11.68 -8.39
C MET A 582 -29.91 -11.61 -7.00
N PRO A 583 -29.72 -12.77 -6.32
CA PRO A 583 -29.06 -12.75 -5.01
C PRO A 583 -27.65 -12.17 -5.07
N ARG A 584 -27.42 -11.12 -4.29
CA ARG A 584 -26.13 -10.38 -4.26
C ARG A 584 -25.70 -10.11 -2.83
N THR A 585 -24.43 -10.33 -2.55
CA THR A 585 -23.76 -9.94 -1.32
C THR A 585 -22.72 -8.89 -1.64
N ILE A 586 -22.89 -7.68 -1.10
CA ILE A 586 -21.97 -6.57 -1.24
C ILE A 586 -21.05 -6.55 -0.02
N VAL A 587 -19.73 -6.59 -0.26
CA VAL A 587 -18.73 -6.53 0.80
C VAL A 587 -17.90 -5.25 0.64
N PHE A 588 -17.99 -4.37 1.62
CA PHE A 588 -17.12 -3.23 1.75
C PHE A 588 -15.94 -3.54 2.65
N GLY A 589 -14.81 -2.88 2.43
CA GLY A 589 -13.68 -2.90 3.35
C GLY A 589 -12.88 -1.62 3.15
N ALA A 590 -12.80 -0.80 4.19
CA ALA A 590 -12.17 0.52 4.09
C ALA A 590 -11.84 1.09 5.46
N LYS A 591 -10.74 1.84 5.54
CA LYS A 591 -10.44 2.73 6.67
C LYS A 591 -10.50 4.17 6.16
N ALA A 592 -11.12 5.07 6.94
CA ALA A 592 -11.07 6.50 6.71
C ALA A 592 -9.96 7.13 7.56
N ALA A 593 -9.31 8.18 7.05
CA ALA A 593 -8.42 8.99 7.87
C ALA A 593 -9.19 9.55 9.09
N PRO A 594 -8.59 9.59 10.30
CA PRO A 594 -9.31 9.97 11.52
C PRO A 594 -10.02 11.32 11.46
N GLY A 595 -9.41 12.32 10.82
CA GLY A 595 -9.98 13.66 10.64
C GLY A 595 -10.91 13.82 9.43
N TYR A 596 -11.12 12.79 8.62
CA TYR A 596 -11.91 12.88 7.39
C TYR A 596 -13.41 12.66 7.67
N TYR A 597 -14.10 13.73 8.03
CA TYR A 597 -15.48 13.71 8.50
C TYR A 597 -16.48 13.07 7.53
N LEU A 598 -16.54 13.51 6.25
CA LEU A 598 -17.48 12.95 5.26
C LEU A 598 -17.20 11.48 4.94
N ALA A 599 -15.92 11.08 4.94
CA ALA A 599 -15.54 9.69 4.78
C ALA A 599 -16.04 8.83 5.95
N LYS A 600 -15.92 9.31 7.18
CA LYS A 600 -16.45 8.62 8.38
C LYS A 600 -17.97 8.57 8.39
N GLN A 601 -18.66 9.59 7.90
CA GLN A 601 -20.12 9.54 7.70
C GLN A 601 -20.51 8.50 6.64
N THR A 602 -19.74 8.35 5.58
CA THR A 602 -19.99 7.33 4.54
C THR A 602 -19.85 5.92 5.13
N ILE A 603 -18.85 5.67 5.98
CA ILE A 603 -18.72 4.39 6.71
C ILE A 603 -19.94 4.14 7.57
N GLN A 604 -20.37 5.13 8.35
CA GLN A 604 -21.55 5.03 9.20
C GLN A 604 -22.82 4.71 8.38
N LEU A 605 -23.00 5.38 7.24
CA LEU A 605 -24.12 5.12 6.34
C LEU A 605 -24.10 3.67 5.83
N ILE A 606 -22.94 3.18 5.36
CA ILE A 606 -22.82 1.80 4.87
C ILE A 606 -23.21 0.80 5.96
N ASN A 607 -22.70 0.96 7.19
CA ASN A 607 -23.02 0.08 8.31
C ASN A 607 -24.52 0.12 8.67
N ASN A 608 -25.12 1.30 8.65
CA ASN A 608 -26.55 1.45 8.95
C ASN A 608 -27.45 0.94 7.84
N VAL A 609 -27.05 1.12 6.57
CA VAL A 609 -27.73 0.49 5.43
C VAL A 609 -27.67 -1.04 5.55
N ALA A 610 -26.50 -1.59 5.88
CA ALA A 610 -26.34 -3.02 6.14
C ALA A 610 -27.29 -3.51 7.26
N ARG A 611 -27.34 -2.79 8.38
CA ARG A 611 -28.22 -3.09 9.51
C ARG A 611 -29.71 -3.13 9.10
N VAL A 612 -30.16 -2.17 8.31
CA VAL A 612 -31.55 -2.07 7.86
C VAL A 612 -31.87 -3.16 6.83
N ILE A 613 -31.10 -3.25 5.75
CA ILE A 613 -31.38 -4.13 4.61
C ILE A 613 -31.29 -5.62 5.00
N ASN A 614 -30.23 -6.01 5.72
CA ASN A 614 -30.00 -7.41 6.09
C ASN A 614 -31.07 -7.97 7.03
N ASN A 615 -31.79 -7.10 7.74
CA ASN A 615 -32.86 -7.50 8.66
C ASN A 615 -34.28 -7.28 8.09
N ASP A 616 -34.38 -6.75 6.87
CA ASP A 616 -35.70 -6.50 6.27
C ASP A 616 -36.26 -7.76 5.58
N PRO A 617 -37.37 -8.35 6.09
CA PRO A 617 -37.96 -9.56 5.50
C PRO A 617 -38.44 -9.35 4.07
N ASP A 618 -38.76 -8.11 3.65
CA ASP A 618 -39.25 -7.81 2.31
C ASP A 618 -38.18 -8.05 1.25
N VAL A 619 -36.92 -7.95 1.63
CA VAL A 619 -35.75 -8.20 0.76
C VAL A 619 -35.50 -9.69 0.55
N LYS A 620 -36.03 -10.56 1.42
CA LYS A 620 -35.89 -12.02 1.32
C LYS A 620 -34.45 -12.53 1.23
N GLY A 621 -33.50 -11.80 1.79
CA GLY A 621 -32.05 -12.13 1.71
C GLY A 621 -31.46 -12.02 0.32
N LYS A 622 -32.12 -11.37 -0.63
CA LYS A 622 -31.62 -11.18 -2.01
C LYS A 622 -30.56 -10.10 -2.14
N LEU A 623 -30.58 -9.12 -1.25
CA LEU A 623 -29.63 -8.03 -1.19
C LEU A 623 -29.07 -7.97 0.22
N ASN A 624 -27.75 -8.20 0.34
CA ASN A 624 -27.05 -8.20 1.63
C ASN A 624 -25.84 -7.30 1.54
N VAL A 625 -25.53 -6.59 2.64
CA VAL A 625 -24.40 -5.69 2.76
C VAL A 625 -23.59 -6.06 4.00
N TYR A 626 -22.29 -6.22 3.86
CA TYR A 626 -21.39 -6.49 4.98
C TYR A 626 -20.19 -5.56 4.92
N PHE A 627 -19.76 -5.11 6.08
CA PHE A 627 -18.57 -4.29 6.24
C PHE A 627 -17.67 -4.90 7.32
N PRO A 628 -16.81 -5.89 6.97
CA PRO A 628 -15.79 -6.38 7.90
C PRO A 628 -14.89 -5.22 8.34
N TRP A 629 -14.76 -5.04 9.65
CA TRP A 629 -13.89 -4.00 10.19
C TRP A 629 -12.43 -4.35 10.04
N ASN A 630 -11.59 -3.31 10.08
CA ASN A 630 -10.15 -3.43 10.08
C ASN A 630 -9.57 -4.17 8.86
N TYR A 631 -9.95 -3.74 7.66
CA TYR A 631 -9.42 -4.31 6.42
C TYR A 631 -7.89 -4.36 6.44
N ASN A 632 -7.33 -5.54 6.17
CA ASN A 632 -5.91 -5.86 6.19
C ASN A 632 -5.59 -6.95 5.14
N ILE A 633 -4.34 -7.41 5.08
CA ILE A 633 -3.93 -8.42 4.09
C ILE A 633 -4.56 -9.79 4.37
N GLU A 634 -4.76 -10.17 5.61
CA GLU A 634 -5.46 -11.41 5.96
C GLU A 634 -6.90 -11.42 5.40
N LEU A 635 -7.65 -10.34 5.60
CA LEU A 635 -8.99 -10.23 5.01
C LEU A 635 -8.92 -10.22 3.48
N ALA A 636 -7.96 -9.50 2.89
CA ALA A 636 -7.76 -9.47 1.44
C ALA A 636 -7.52 -10.87 0.86
N MET A 637 -6.65 -11.67 1.49
CA MET A 637 -6.30 -13.02 1.03
C MET A 637 -7.49 -14.00 1.11
N ASN A 638 -8.44 -13.77 2.02
CA ASN A 638 -9.65 -14.59 2.12
C ASN A 638 -10.76 -14.10 1.18
N LEU A 639 -10.92 -12.78 1.00
CA LEU A 639 -12.01 -12.18 0.24
C LEU A 639 -11.76 -12.18 -1.27
N ILE A 640 -10.54 -11.84 -1.70
CA ILE A 640 -10.22 -11.70 -3.13
C ILE A 640 -10.48 -12.99 -3.91
N PRO A 641 -10.06 -14.18 -3.44
CA PRO A 641 -10.37 -15.45 -4.11
C PRO A 641 -11.87 -15.75 -4.24
N ALA A 642 -12.67 -15.25 -3.30
CA ALA A 642 -14.11 -15.47 -3.25
C ALA A 642 -14.93 -14.47 -4.08
N THR A 643 -14.34 -13.38 -4.52
CA THR A 643 -15.04 -12.29 -5.21
C THR A 643 -15.41 -12.67 -6.64
N ASP A 644 -16.65 -12.41 -7.03
CA ASP A 644 -17.13 -12.54 -8.41
C ASP A 644 -16.97 -11.23 -9.18
N LEU A 645 -17.31 -10.09 -8.55
CA LEU A 645 -17.28 -8.76 -9.13
C LEU A 645 -16.50 -7.77 -8.25
N ASP A 646 -15.53 -7.12 -8.84
CA ASP A 646 -14.69 -6.09 -8.22
C ASP A 646 -15.09 -4.69 -8.65
N GLU A 647 -15.24 -3.78 -7.69
CA GLU A 647 -15.64 -2.38 -7.90
C GLU A 647 -14.40 -1.47 -7.98
N GLN A 648 -14.12 -0.97 -9.17
CA GLN A 648 -13.01 -0.03 -9.45
C GLN A 648 -13.55 1.27 -10.06
N ILE A 649 -14.42 1.95 -9.30
CA ILE A 649 -15.33 2.99 -9.75
C ILE A 649 -14.89 4.41 -9.42
N SER A 650 -13.60 4.65 -9.20
CA SER A 650 -13.05 5.99 -8.98
C SER A 650 -13.45 6.95 -10.10
N GLN A 651 -13.61 8.24 -9.76
CA GLN A 651 -13.80 9.26 -10.80
C GLN A 651 -12.61 9.26 -11.75
N ALA A 652 -12.86 9.28 -13.05
CA ALA A 652 -11.81 9.27 -14.05
C ALA A 652 -10.81 10.43 -13.86
N GLY A 653 -9.52 10.14 -13.98
CA GLY A 653 -8.43 11.08 -13.78
C GLY A 653 -8.00 11.28 -12.32
N LYS A 654 -8.45 10.44 -11.37
CA LYS A 654 -8.14 10.57 -9.94
C LYS A 654 -7.34 9.41 -9.36
N GLU A 655 -7.62 8.17 -9.76
CA GLU A 655 -6.84 7.01 -9.33
C GLU A 655 -5.55 6.90 -10.15
N ALA A 656 -4.40 6.96 -9.52
CA ALA A 656 -3.13 6.87 -10.23
C ALA A 656 -2.92 5.50 -10.90
N SER A 657 -3.20 4.44 -10.21
CA SER A 657 -3.12 3.08 -10.72
C SER A 657 -4.20 2.19 -10.12
N GLY A 658 -4.23 2.05 -8.82
CA GLY A 658 -4.83 0.95 -8.12
C GLY A 658 -3.96 -0.31 -8.24
N THR A 659 -4.07 -1.20 -7.26
CA THR A 659 -3.48 -2.55 -7.30
C THR A 659 -4.49 -3.62 -6.87
N GLY A 660 -5.60 -3.22 -6.25
CA GLY A 660 -6.74 -4.08 -5.98
C GLY A 660 -7.28 -4.70 -7.27
N ASN A 661 -7.49 -3.90 -8.29
CA ASN A 661 -7.92 -4.33 -9.63
C ASN A 661 -7.06 -5.47 -10.19
N MET A 662 -5.74 -5.42 -10.04
CA MET A 662 -4.80 -6.44 -10.49
C MET A 662 -4.98 -7.76 -9.70
N LYS A 663 -5.10 -7.67 -8.37
CA LYS A 663 -5.30 -8.83 -7.48
C LYS A 663 -6.61 -9.56 -7.79
N PHE A 664 -7.68 -8.81 -7.98
CA PHE A 664 -8.99 -9.35 -8.32
C PHE A 664 -9.00 -10.01 -9.69
N ALA A 665 -8.45 -9.35 -10.71
CA ALA A 665 -8.36 -9.93 -12.06
C ALA A 665 -7.53 -11.23 -12.07
N LEU A 666 -6.38 -11.25 -11.39
CA LEU A 666 -5.54 -12.45 -11.24
C LEU A 666 -6.21 -13.59 -10.47
N ASN A 667 -7.27 -13.31 -9.70
CA ASN A 667 -8.07 -14.31 -8.98
C ASN A 667 -9.41 -14.60 -9.66
N GLY A 668 -9.61 -14.14 -10.88
CA GLY A 668 -10.79 -14.45 -11.68
C GLY A 668 -12.06 -13.69 -11.27
N ALA A 669 -11.94 -12.56 -10.59
CA ALA A 669 -13.05 -11.62 -10.47
C ALA A 669 -13.15 -10.78 -11.74
N LEU A 670 -14.37 -10.47 -12.18
CA LEU A 670 -14.60 -9.49 -13.23
C LEU A 670 -14.62 -8.08 -12.61
N THR A 671 -14.20 -7.10 -13.39
CA THR A 671 -14.14 -5.72 -12.94
C THR A 671 -15.26 -4.89 -13.53
N VAL A 672 -15.97 -4.14 -12.70
CA VAL A 672 -16.73 -2.97 -13.10
C VAL A 672 -15.94 -1.72 -12.75
N GLY A 673 -15.73 -0.84 -13.72
CA GLY A 673 -14.86 0.32 -13.47
C GLY A 673 -14.97 1.41 -14.54
N THR A 674 -14.33 2.53 -14.22
CA THR A 674 -14.14 3.67 -15.12
C THR A 674 -12.82 3.54 -15.87
N LEU A 675 -12.62 4.32 -16.94
CA LEU A 675 -11.32 4.45 -17.63
C LEU A 675 -10.39 5.34 -16.81
N ASP A 676 -9.81 4.75 -15.77
CA ASP A 676 -8.92 5.42 -14.83
C ASP A 676 -7.82 4.48 -14.33
N GLY A 677 -6.65 5.03 -14.04
CA GLY A 677 -5.50 4.28 -13.55
C GLY A 677 -5.19 3.05 -14.38
N ALA A 678 -4.87 1.95 -13.72
CA ALA A 678 -4.55 0.68 -14.36
C ALA A 678 -5.78 -0.05 -14.95
N ASN A 679 -7.01 0.41 -14.68
CA ASN A 679 -8.19 -0.16 -15.33
C ASN A 679 -8.10 -0.10 -16.86
N VAL A 680 -7.50 0.95 -17.41
CA VAL A 680 -7.29 1.11 -18.86
C VAL A 680 -6.47 -0.06 -19.40
N GLU A 681 -5.29 -0.29 -18.84
CA GLU A 681 -4.38 -1.35 -19.26
C GLU A 681 -4.97 -2.75 -18.97
N ILE A 682 -5.70 -2.92 -17.87
CA ILE A 682 -6.39 -4.19 -17.57
C ILE A 682 -7.42 -4.48 -18.65
N ARG A 683 -8.30 -3.52 -18.97
CA ARG A 683 -9.34 -3.67 -19.99
C ARG A 683 -8.76 -3.96 -21.38
N GLU A 684 -7.66 -3.29 -21.75
CA GLU A 684 -6.97 -3.54 -23.02
C GLU A 684 -6.44 -4.98 -23.10
N ARG A 685 -5.92 -5.52 -22.01
CA ARG A 685 -5.33 -6.86 -21.98
C ARG A 685 -6.36 -7.99 -21.85
N VAL A 686 -7.35 -7.82 -21.00
CA VAL A 686 -8.38 -8.87 -20.79
C VAL A 686 -9.41 -8.89 -21.93
N GLY A 687 -9.50 -7.84 -22.73
CA GLY A 687 -10.52 -7.63 -23.76
C GLY A 687 -11.68 -6.80 -23.23
N ALA A 688 -12.17 -5.88 -24.04
CA ALA A 688 -13.24 -4.96 -23.69
C ALA A 688 -14.54 -5.68 -23.27
N GLU A 689 -14.81 -6.84 -23.87
CA GLU A 689 -15.96 -7.69 -23.60
C GLU A 689 -15.89 -8.41 -22.23
N ASN A 690 -14.71 -8.46 -21.62
CA ASN A 690 -14.45 -9.11 -20.32
C ASN A 690 -14.29 -8.10 -19.18
N PHE A 691 -14.71 -6.86 -19.42
CA PHE A 691 -14.62 -5.75 -18.47
C PHE A 691 -15.90 -4.90 -18.56
N PHE A 692 -16.53 -4.62 -17.44
CA PHE A 692 -17.75 -3.80 -17.40
C PHE A 692 -17.38 -2.33 -17.26
N LEU A 693 -17.35 -1.63 -18.37
CA LEU A 693 -17.00 -0.21 -18.43
C LEU A 693 -18.23 0.68 -18.23
N PHE A 694 -18.11 1.71 -17.40
CA PHE A 694 -19.13 2.75 -17.26
C PHE A 694 -18.51 4.12 -16.97
N GLY A 695 -19.34 5.17 -17.02
CA GLY A 695 -19.05 6.49 -16.53
C GLY A 695 -18.25 7.38 -17.49
N MET A 696 -18.06 8.61 -17.06
CA MET A 696 -17.35 9.62 -17.84
C MET A 696 -15.85 9.33 -17.92
N THR A 697 -15.28 9.73 -19.05
CA THR A 697 -13.83 9.80 -19.26
C THR A 697 -13.22 11.04 -18.61
N GLU A 698 -11.90 11.08 -18.46
CA GLU A 698 -11.21 12.25 -17.89
C GLU A 698 -11.51 13.56 -18.65
N PRO A 699 -11.50 13.63 -20.01
CA PRO A 699 -11.89 14.84 -20.72
C PRO A 699 -13.33 15.29 -20.45
N GLU A 700 -14.28 14.37 -20.32
CA GLU A 700 -15.68 14.69 -20.00
C GLU A 700 -15.82 15.22 -18.58
N VAL A 701 -15.06 14.67 -17.62
CA VAL A 701 -14.98 15.17 -16.25
C VAL A 701 -14.43 16.60 -16.24
N SER A 702 -13.33 16.84 -16.93
CA SER A 702 -12.71 18.17 -17.05
C SER A 702 -13.66 19.20 -17.69
N GLU A 703 -14.41 18.80 -18.73
CA GLU A 703 -15.42 19.66 -19.36
C GLU A 703 -16.55 20.02 -18.38
N LEU A 704 -17.00 19.05 -17.58
CA LEU A 704 -18.09 19.28 -16.63
C LEU A 704 -17.64 20.20 -15.48
N TYR A 705 -16.40 20.07 -14.99
CA TYR A 705 -15.82 21.07 -14.07
C TYR A 705 -15.74 22.46 -14.68
N ALA A 706 -15.31 22.56 -15.95
CA ALA A 706 -15.26 23.85 -16.64
C ALA A 706 -16.63 24.54 -16.76
N LYS A 707 -17.72 23.79 -16.80
CA LYS A 707 -19.11 24.29 -16.73
C LYS A 707 -19.53 24.73 -15.33
N GLY A 708 -18.73 24.41 -14.30
CA GLY A 708 -18.98 24.76 -12.90
C GLY A 708 -19.88 23.74 -12.18
N TYR A 709 -19.69 22.45 -12.45
CA TYR A 709 -20.48 21.38 -11.82
C TYR A 709 -20.54 21.49 -10.31
N ASP A 710 -19.37 21.57 -9.68
CA ASP A 710 -19.17 21.62 -8.23
C ASP A 710 -19.44 23.01 -7.61
N THR A 711 -19.36 24.07 -8.40
CA THR A 711 -19.48 25.45 -7.91
C THR A 711 -20.86 26.07 -8.11
N LYS A 712 -21.66 25.55 -9.05
CA LYS A 712 -23.01 26.06 -9.39
C LYS A 712 -24.12 25.12 -8.91
N GLY A 713 -23.80 24.03 -8.21
CA GLY A 713 -24.78 23.06 -7.70
C GLY A 713 -25.52 22.30 -8.80
N LEU A 714 -24.84 22.03 -9.93
CA LEU A 714 -25.43 21.29 -11.07
C LEU A 714 -25.76 19.82 -10.72
N SER A 715 -25.17 19.28 -9.65
CA SER A 715 -25.50 17.95 -9.13
C SER A 715 -26.97 17.77 -8.81
N ARG A 716 -27.64 18.84 -8.36
CA ARG A 716 -29.09 18.82 -8.05
C ARG A 716 -29.95 18.50 -9.26
N GLU A 717 -29.53 18.83 -10.48
CA GLU A 717 -30.29 18.49 -11.69
C GLU A 717 -30.33 16.96 -11.93
N TYR A 718 -29.23 16.26 -11.61
CA TYR A 718 -29.19 14.79 -11.72
C TYR A 718 -30.11 14.14 -10.70
N TYR A 719 -30.11 14.62 -9.45
CA TYR A 719 -31.05 14.19 -8.42
C TYR A 719 -32.52 14.40 -8.83
N GLU A 720 -32.86 15.55 -9.41
CA GLU A 720 -34.26 15.84 -9.81
C GLU A 720 -34.71 15.04 -11.03
N LYS A 721 -33.81 14.75 -11.94
CA LYS A 721 -34.11 14.03 -13.21
C LYS A 721 -34.16 12.53 -13.07
N ASP A 722 -33.46 11.93 -12.09
CA ASP A 722 -33.37 10.49 -11.92
C ASP A 722 -34.21 10.01 -10.72
N PRO A 723 -35.34 9.32 -10.95
CA PRO A 723 -36.23 8.87 -9.86
C PRO A 723 -35.58 7.88 -8.88
N GLN A 724 -34.67 7.02 -9.35
CA GLN A 724 -33.97 6.06 -8.50
C GLN A 724 -32.95 6.75 -7.60
N LEU A 725 -32.15 7.66 -8.17
CA LEU A 725 -31.22 8.47 -7.43
C LEU A 725 -31.96 9.33 -6.38
N LYS A 726 -33.06 9.95 -6.78
CA LYS A 726 -33.90 10.74 -5.88
C LYS A 726 -34.42 9.88 -4.73
N ALA A 727 -34.97 8.74 -4.99
CA ALA A 727 -35.47 7.82 -3.96
C ALA A 727 -34.37 7.39 -2.99
N ALA A 728 -33.17 7.09 -3.50
CA ALA A 728 -32.02 6.70 -2.67
C ALA A 728 -31.59 7.85 -1.73
N ILE A 729 -31.42 9.06 -2.25
CA ILE A 729 -31.00 10.22 -1.44
C ILE A 729 -32.09 10.62 -0.44
N ASP A 730 -33.38 10.60 -0.86
CA ASP A 730 -34.51 10.91 0.01
C ASP A 730 -34.59 9.95 1.21
N MET A 731 -34.30 8.63 1.03
CA MET A 731 -34.24 7.66 2.12
C MET A 731 -33.08 7.90 3.09
N VAL A 732 -31.96 8.46 2.61
CA VAL A 732 -30.87 8.87 3.51
C VAL A 732 -31.28 10.12 4.31
N ALA A 733 -31.96 11.05 3.65
CA ALA A 733 -32.34 12.33 4.23
C ALA A 733 -33.52 12.24 5.20
N ASP A 734 -34.43 11.27 5.02
CA ASP A 734 -35.66 11.16 5.84
C ASP A 734 -35.45 10.41 7.16
N GLY A 735 -34.26 9.85 7.39
CA GLY A 735 -33.90 9.13 8.61
C GLY A 735 -34.11 7.62 8.53
N THR A 736 -34.41 7.04 7.36
CA THR A 736 -34.60 5.57 7.20
C THR A 736 -33.40 4.77 7.74
N PHE A 737 -32.19 5.27 7.55
CA PHE A 737 -30.95 4.60 7.99
C PHE A 737 -30.35 5.19 9.28
N SER A 738 -31.10 6.01 10.02
CA SER A 738 -30.66 6.66 11.25
C SER A 738 -31.74 6.67 12.33
N ASP A 739 -32.61 5.64 12.31
CA ASP A 739 -33.69 5.45 13.31
C ASP A 739 -34.62 6.67 13.44
N GLY A 740 -34.84 7.38 12.31
CA GLY A 740 -35.70 8.55 12.21
C GLY A 740 -35.00 9.90 12.44
N ASP A 741 -33.70 9.90 12.77
CA ASP A 741 -32.93 11.14 12.91
C ASP A 741 -32.48 11.67 11.53
N LYS A 742 -33.06 12.79 11.13
CA LYS A 742 -32.82 13.44 9.83
C LYS A 742 -31.53 14.28 9.79
N ASP A 743 -30.92 14.52 10.93
CA ASP A 743 -29.72 15.35 11.01
C ASP A 743 -28.43 14.52 10.88
N THR A 744 -28.48 13.21 11.14
CA THR A 744 -27.31 12.33 11.11
C THR A 744 -26.51 12.44 9.79
N TYR A 745 -27.17 12.41 8.64
CA TYR A 745 -26.51 12.42 7.32
C TYR A 745 -26.72 13.75 6.56
N LYS A 746 -27.16 14.80 7.25
CA LYS A 746 -27.47 16.08 6.62
C LYS A 746 -26.29 16.69 5.84
N ASP A 747 -25.10 16.62 6.42
CA ASP A 747 -23.90 17.17 5.76
C ASP A 747 -23.51 16.37 4.52
N LEU A 748 -23.62 15.05 4.56
CA LEU A 748 -23.35 14.17 3.44
C LEU A 748 -24.36 14.43 2.29
N VAL A 749 -25.65 14.51 2.61
CA VAL A 749 -26.71 14.83 1.62
C VAL A 749 -26.52 16.23 1.04
N ASN A 750 -26.18 17.21 1.89
CA ASN A 750 -25.90 18.58 1.43
C ASN A 750 -24.70 18.62 0.48
N ASP A 751 -23.65 17.87 0.76
CA ASP A 751 -22.49 17.78 -0.12
C ASP A 751 -22.89 17.21 -1.49
N TRP A 752 -23.59 16.08 -1.52
CA TRP A 752 -24.06 15.49 -2.77
C TRP A 752 -24.96 16.41 -3.59
N LEU A 753 -25.89 17.13 -2.96
CA LEU A 753 -26.85 17.98 -3.67
C LEU A 753 -26.29 19.32 -4.13
N ASN A 754 -25.23 19.82 -3.49
CA ASN A 754 -24.77 21.20 -3.72
C ASN A 754 -23.33 21.31 -4.23
N LYS A 755 -22.52 20.24 -4.05
CA LYS A 755 -21.13 20.19 -4.49
C LYS A 755 -20.87 18.98 -5.37
N ASP A 756 -20.99 17.78 -4.79
CA ASP A 756 -20.71 16.51 -5.47
C ASP A 756 -19.39 16.57 -6.27
N TYR A 757 -18.33 17.04 -5.61
CA TYR A 757 -17.07 17.35 -6.28
C TYR A 757 -16.57 16.19 -7.17
N PHE A 758 -16.77 14.94 -6.74
CA PHE A 758 -16.34 13.76 -7.48
C PHE A 758 -17.41 13.16 -8.41
N MET A 759 -18.45 13.92 -8.74
CA MET A 759 -19.45 13.58 -9.76
C MET A 759 -20.14 12.23 -9.54
N THR A 760 -20.41 11.90 -8.29
CA THR A 760 -21.13 10.70 -7.89
C THR A 760 -22.52 10.64 -8.52
N LEU A 761 -23.24 11.77 -8.47
CA LEU A 761 -24.60 11.86 -9.00
C LEU A 761 -24.62 11.86 -10.53
N ALA A 762 -23.64 12.50 -11.17
CA ALA A 762 -23.55 12.57 -12.62
C ALA A 762 -23.32 11.18 -13.27
N ASP A 763 -22.53 10.32 -12.63
CA ASP A 763 -22.28 8.96 -13.14
C ASP A 763 -23.28 7.90 -12.62
N PHE A 764 -24.25 8.27 -11.76
CA PHE A 764 -25.15 7.32 -11.14
C PHE A 764 -25.96 6.52 -12.17
N ARG A 765 -26.56 7.18 -13.19
CA ARG A 765 -27.35 6.48 -14.18
C ARG A 765 -26.51 5.49 -14.99
N ALA A 766 -25.35 5.91 -15.47
CA ALA A 766 -24.43 5.02 -16.18
C ALA A 766 -24.02 3.80 -15.33
N TYR A 767 -23.85 4.03 -14.02
CA TYR A 767 -23.52 2.95 -13.08
C TYR A 767 -24.69 1.97 -12.87
N MET A 768 -25.95 2.44 -12.76
CA MET A 768 -27.13 1.56 -12.66
C MET A 768 -27.34 0.78 -13.95
N ASP A 769 -27.11 1.39 -15.10
CA ASP A 769 -27.28 0.74 -16.39
C ASP A 769 -26.24 -0.40 -16.59
N ILE A 770 -24.99 -0.20 -16.19
CA ILE A 770 -23.98 -1.29 -16.25
C ILE A 770 -24.28 -2.41 -15.26
N GLN A 771 -24.86 -2.12 -14.10
CA GLN A 771 -25.28 -3.14 -13.14
C GLN A 771 -26.32 -4.10 -13.72
N ALA A 772 -27.25 -3.59 -14.53
CA ALA A 772 -28.23 -4.44 -15.24
C ALA A 772 -27.53 -5.41 -16.22
N GLN A 773 -26.53 -4.96 -16.96
CA GLN A 773 -25.74 -5.82 -17.86
C GLN A 773 -24.94 -6.88 -17.09
N ILE A 774 -24.39 -6.51 -15.92
CA ILE A 774 -23.68 -7.43 -15.03
C ILE A 774 -24.62 -8.55 -14.58
N GLU A 775 -25.83 -8.21 -14.14
CA GLU A 775 -26.83 -9.20 -13.72
C GLU A 775 -27.19 -10.15 -14.83
N GLU A 776 -27.47 -9.64 -16.02
CA GLU A 776 -27.78 -10.46 -17.20
C GLU A 776 -26.64 -11.44 -17.52
N THR A 777 -25.38 -10.94 -17.46
CA THR A 777 -24.21 -11.77 -17.73
C THR A 777 -23.99 -12.83 -16.66
N TYR A 778 -24.21 -12.50 -15.37
CA TYR A 778 -24.01 -13.43 -14.25
C TYR A 778 -25.03 -14.57 -14.24
N ARG A 779 -26.22 -14.37 -14.84
CA ARG A 779 -27.26 -15.44 -15.01
C ARG A 779 -26.80 -16.57 -15.92
N ASP A 780 -25.74 -16.40 -16.70
CA ASP A 780 -25.05 -17.45 -17.47
C ASP A 780 -23.71 -17.82 -16.79
N PRO A 781 -23.67 -18.85 -15.91
CA PRO A 781 -22.49 -19.22 -15.16
C PRO A 781 -21.31 -19.66 -16.05
N MET A 782 -21.58 -20.24 -17.22
CA MET A 782 -20.51 -20.66 -18.12
C MET A 782 -19.86 -19.46 -18.81
N LYS A 783 -20.67 -18.52 -19.27
CA LYS A 783 -20.16 -17.25 -19.82
C LYS A 783 -19.35 -16.48 -18.80
N TRP A 784 -19.86 -16.32 -17.58
CA TRP A 784 -19.16 -15.63 -16.49
C TRP A 784 -17.80 -16.29 -16.18
N SER A 785 -17.79 -17.60 -16.01
CA SER A 785 -16.57 -18.35 -15.69
C SER A 785 -15.55 -18.31 -16.82
N ARG A 786 -15.99 -18.35 -18.08
CA ARG A 786 -15.11 -18.14 -19.23
C ARG A 786 -14.46 -16.76 -19.23
N MET A 787 -15.22 -15.70 -18.97
CA MET A 787 -14.69 -14.34 -18.82
C MET A 787 -13.69 -14.27 -17.67
N ALA A 788 -13.95 -14.96 -16.56
CA ALA A 788 -13.04 -15.04 -15.41
C ALA A 788 -11.72 -15.72 -15.77
N VAL A 789 -11.74 -16.84 -16.51
CA VAL A 789 -10.52 -17.49 -17.03
C VAL A 789 -9.72 -16.52 -17.90
N LEU A 790 -10.39 -15.78 -18.80
CA LEU A 790 -9.71 -14.81 -19.67
C LEU A 790 -9.11 -13.64 -18.90
N ASN A 791 -9.75 -13.20 -17.79
CA ASN A 791 -9.17 -12.20 -16.89
C ASN A 791 -7.87 -12.72 -16.27
N VAL A 792 -7.85 -13.93 -15.72
CA VAL A 792 -6.61 -14.54 -15.18
C VAL A 792 -5.55 -14.67 -16.26
N ALA A 793 -5.91 -15.26 -17.41
CA ALA A 793 -4.99 -15.55 -18.50
C ALA A 793 -4.26 -14.30 -19.02
N ASN A 794 -4.94 -13.16 -19.07
CA ASN A 794 -4.43 -11.93 -19.67
C ASN A 794 -3.94 -10.90 -18.63
N SER A 795 -3.87 -11.26 -17.34
CA SER A 795 -3.42 -10.36 -16.28
C SER A 795 -1.96 -10.57 -15.85
N GLY A 796 -1.20 -11.41 -16.56
CA GLY A 796 0.20 -11.72 -16.24
C GLY A 796 1.13 -10.48 -16.23
N TYR A 797 0.86 -9.49 -17.06
CA TYR A 797 1.55 -8.22 -17.10
C TYR A 797 1.57 -7.48 -15.75
N PHE A 798 0.55 -7.69 -14.92
CA PHE A 798 0.42 -7.01 -13.62
C PHE A 798 1.21 -7.71 -12.50
N SER A 799 2.30 -8.35 -12.84
CA SER A 799 3.32 -8.87 -11.93
C SER A 799 4.20 -7.76 -11.37
N SER A 800 4.45 -7.77 -10.06
CA SER A 800 5.47 -6.90 -9.47
C SER A 800 6.90 -7.27 -9.92
N ASP A 801 7.13 -8.51 -10.34
CA ASP A 801 8.42 -8.91 -10.92
C ASP A 801 8.67 -8.14 -12.22
N ARG A 802 7.70 -8.09 -13.14
CA ARG A 802 7.77 -7.28 -14.35
C ARG A 802 7.95 -5.78 -14.01
N SER A 803 7.24 -5.25 -12.99
CA SER A 803 7.43 -3.85 -12.56
C SER A 803 8.87 -3.59 -12.13
N ILE A 804 9.48 -4.49 -11.36
CA ILE A 804 10.88 -4.37 -10.96
C ILE A 804 11.83 -4.47 -12.15
N GLU A 805 11.57 -5.36 -13.11
CA GLU A 805 12.35 -5.42 -14.36
C GLU A 805 12.31 -4.11 -15.13
N ASP A 806 11.14 -3.45 -15.24
CA ASP A 806 11.01 -2.12 -15.82
C ASP A 806 11.83 -1.06 -15.05
N TYR A 807 11.83 -1.09 -13.71
CA TYR A 807 12.69 -0.21 -12.90
C TYR A 807 14.18 -0.47 -13.15
N LEU A 808 14.58 -1.74 -13.23
CA LEU A 808 15.98 -2.13 -13.48
C LEU A 808 16.47 -1.60 -14.83
N GLU A 809 15.64 -1.69 -15.86
CA GLU A 809 15.98 -1.27 -17.21
C GLU A 809 15.92 0.25 -17.37
N ARG A 810 14.81 0.88 -16.92
CA ARG A 810 14.49 2.29 -17.28
C ARG A 810 15.05 3.31 -16.30
N ILE A 811 15.26 2.93 -15.03
CA ILE A 811 15.55 3.88 -13.94
C ILE A 811 16.84 3.52 -13.20
N TRP A 812 16.96 2.32 -12.66
CA TRP A 812 18.08 1.99 -11.77
C TRP A 812 19.34 1.55 -12.47
N HIS A 813 19.22 1.00 -13.67
CA HIS A 813 20.34 0.49 -14.48
C HIS A 813 21.25 -0.44 -13.67
N THR A 814 20.66 -1.45 -13.04
CA THR A 814 21.32 -2.50 -12.24
C THR A 814 20.64 -3.84 -12.50
N GLY A 815 21.02 -4.89 -11.79
CA GLY A 815 20.49 -6.22 -12.00
C GLY A 815 20.75 -7.17 -10.81
N PRO A 816 20.51 -8.46 -10.99
CA PRO A 816 20.71 -9.46 -9.94
C PRO A 816 22.19 -9.59 -9.54
N LEU A 817 22.43 -10.00 -8.30
CA LEU A 817 23.75 -10.43 -7.81
C LEU A 817 24.24 -11.64 -8.61
N LYS A 818 25.49 -11.60 -9.05
CA LYS A 818 26.13 -12.71 -9.78
C LYS A 818 26.54 -13.85 -8.85
#